data_46cf43bae255e94be8624b7ea5e72ae2
#
_entry.id   46cf43bae255e94be8624b7ea5e72ae2
#
_cell.length_a   1.000
_cell.length_b   1.000
_cell.length_c   1.000
_cell.angle_alpha   90.00
_cell.angle_beta   90.00
_cell.angle_gamma   90.00
#
_symmetry.space_group_name_H-M   'P 1'
#
loop_
_entity.id
_entity.type
_entity.pdbx_description
1 polymer ?
#
loop_
_entity_poly.entity_id
_entity_poly.type
_entity_poly.pdbx_seq_one_letter_code
_entity_poly.pdbx_strand_id
1 'polypeptide(L)'
;MGTRERRGRSYSADAHLASLFNDALLQIPSRDSLSLAAVGGYGRGELSPGSDLDLLFLHNGNIPEADLTKAIEKILYPLWDSGYSVDHSVRTRSEVKEIADTDGRVALGLLDIRWVAGNRDLVDTVESVALMDWRKNGGRWISELRKYSQERAQRSGELAYLLEPDLKESRGGLRDITALRGIAKTDLVTVELDRVAKAESTLNNAREALHLITGKSSDRLSFFEQDKVAELLGYKDADELMLNIAQSARTVDYLSETVFHRFDQYRPAAKLFSFKGRGSNQEKTEEIAKGVGIYQGEVIITGDLELDPSVLLRAAASAAQRGIPLSIDSCKLAKDKLISFPQPWPREAREDFVALLGAGNAMAQVWEALDQAELTQILIPEWNRIRSLPQRNALHRHTVDRHMVETALHAGDLTRQVHRPDLLLVSALLHDMGKGLPGDHSTTGAEIVKPILQRMGFPDNDVSVVETLVLHHLLLSTVATRRDLDDPTTINSVCDLISDPLTIELLHALSISDGQATGSTAWSSWKASLVADLVNRVKKQISGVGLPPQPEFSESEKDLAKSGQIHLSIIKRDEITELLIIAPDRPGLLSLVAGFLTINRLNVRSARTRTFASSAVMRWLVLPDVYAPDISESALKQSLTQALNGELDIAEKIKERVASYRSTSPIPVPPPIVEVIHDGATEATVLDVRSHDQMGLLYLLGKAVTETGVDVRAAIVSTLGAEACDSLYITEIDGRPLDPKRAAAVAQSIEQQLRANRI
;
A
#
# COMPACT_ATOMS: atom_id res chain seq x y z
N MET A 1 13.39 -27.16 -3.24
CA MET A 1 13.54 -26.26 -2.10
C MET A 1 12.56 -26.62 -1.01
N GLY A 2 12.94 -26.46 0.25
CA GLY A 2 12.04 -26.74 1.36
C GLY A 2 12.75 -27.07 2.68
N THR A 3 11.98 -27.50 3.66
CA THR A 3 12.47 -27.79 5.01
C THR A 3 13.59 -28.85 5.01
N ARG A 4 13.55 -29.81 4.09
CA ARG A 4 14.57 -30.87 4.00
C ARG A 4 15.93 -30.31 3.59
N GLU A 5 15.97 -29.43 2.62
CA GLU A 5 17.19 -28.79 2.11
C GLU A 5 17.81 -27.88 3.16
N ARG A 6 16.98 -27.08 3.86
CA ARG A 6 17.43 -26.21 4.96
C ARG A 6 18.04 -27.02 6.10
N ARG A 7 17.37 -28.12 6.52
CA ARG A 7 17.91 -29.05 7.50
C ARG A 7 19.20 -29.71 7.02
N GLY A 8 19.27 -30.11 5.74
CA GLY A 8 20.47 -30.66 5.13
C GLY A 8 21.67 -29.73 5.24
N ARG A 9 21.48 -28.42 4.92
CA ARG A 9 22.52 -27.39 5.10
C ARG A 9 22.91 -27.22 6.56
N SER A 10 21.95 -27.21 7.47
CA SER A 10 22.23 -27.13 8.91
C SER A 10 23.05 -28.32 9.41
N TYR A 11 22.70 -29.53 9.02
CA TYR A 11 23.48 -30.74 9.39
C TYR A 11 24.87 -30.74 8.75
N SER A 12 25.04 -30.27 7.54
CA SER A 12 26.35 -30.12 6.91
C SER A 12 27.24 -29.15 7.67
N ALA A 13 26.66 -28.00 8.07
CA ALA A 13 27.34 -27.01 8.90
C ALA A 13 27.69 -27.60 10.29
N ASP A 14 26.78 -28.34 10.92
CA ASP A 14 27.02 -29.01 12.19
C ASP A 14 28.23 -29.97 12.11
N ALA A 15 28.30 -30.79 11.07
CA ALA A 15 29.39 -31.74 10.88
C ALA A 15 30.74 -31.00 10.71
N HIS A 16 30.75 -29.91 9.94
CA HIS A 16 31.95 -29.09 9.77
C HIS A 16 32.38 -28.43 11.09
N LEU A 17 31.43 -27.78 11.78
CA LEU A 17 31.66 -27.19 13.09
C LEU A 17 32.17 -28.18 14.16
N ALA A 18 31.56 -29.35 14.20
CA ALA A 18 31.97 -30.39 15.13
C ALA A 18 33.42 -30.88 14.87
N SER A 19 33.83 -30.97 13.60
CA SER A 19 35.23 -31.27 13.25
C SER A 19 36.19 -30.19 13.75
N LEU A 20 35.91 -28.90 13.41
CA LEU A 20 36.72 -27.77 13.86
C LEU A 20 36.78 -27.66 15.39
N PHE A 21 35.65 -27.91 16.05
CA PHE A 21 35.56 -27.89 17.50
C PHE A 21 36.42 -29.00 18.14
N ASN A 22 36.39 -30.23 17.63
CA ASN A 22 37.21 -31.31 18.14
C ASN A 22 38.73 -31.03 17.98
N ASP A 23 39.14 -30.42 16.85
CA ASP A 23 40.53 -30.02 16.62
C ASP A 23 40.96 -28.89 17.57
N ALA A 24 40.07 -27.96 17.87
CA ALA A 24 40.31 -26.89 18.84
C ALA A 24 40.43 -27.40 20.27
N LEU A 25 39.63 -28.39 20.66
CA LEU A 25 39.68 -29.01 22.00
C LEU A 25 41.00 -29.72 22.34
N LEU A 26 41.80 -30.10 21.35
CA LEU A 26 43.14 -30.67 21.59
C LEU A 26 44.08 -29.74 22.38
N GLN A 27 43.75 -28.44 22.45
CA GLN A 27 44.52 -27.41 23.13
C GLN A 27 43.99 -27.01 24.50
N ILE A 28 42.82 -27.55 24.90
CA ILE A 28 42.17 -27.24 26.19
C ILE A 28 42.42 -28.35 27.19
N PRO A 29 42.86 -28.03 28.41
CA PRO A 29 43.16 -29.06 29.44
C PRO A 29 41.99 -29.92 29.86
N SER A 30 40.76 -29.39 29.77
CA SER A 30 39.54 -30.12 30.11
C SER A 30 38.51 -30.05 28.97
N ARG A 31 38.31 -31.19 28.28
CA ARG A 31 37.38 -31.28 27.15
C ARG A 31 35.92 -31.08 27.54
N ASP A 32 35.55 -31.35 28.79
CA ASP A 32 34.19 -31.23 29.30
C ASP A 32 33.83 -29.78 29.72
N SER A 33 34.77 -28.84 29.58
CA SER A 33 34.61 -27.45 30.02
C SER A 33 34.03 -26.51 28.98
N LEU A 34 33.89 -26.98 27.71
CA LEU A 34 33.42 -26.16 26.59
C LEU A 34 32.34 -26.89 25.79
N SER A 35 31.40 -26.16 25.26
CA SER A 35 30.38 -26.63 24.35
C SER A 35 30.11 -25.61 23.26
N LEU A 36 29.66 -26.09 22.10
CA LEU A 36 29.18 -25.27 20.99
C LEU A 36 27.70 -25.58 20.76
N ALA A 37 26.90 -24.54 20.73
CA ALA A 37 25.47 -24.61 20.43
C ALA A 37 25.11 -23.67 19.26
N ALA A 38 24.12 -24.07 18.49
CA ALA A 38 23.42 -23.25 17.51
C ALA A 38 22.21 -22.57 18.18
N VAL A 39 21.93 -21.30 17.85
CA VAL A 39 20.79 -20.57 18.37
C VAL A 39 19.99 -19.94 17.22
N GLY A 40 18.82 -19.39 17.51
CA GLY A 40 18.00 -18.69 16.54
C GLY A 40 17.60 -19.55 15.33
N GLY A 41 17.70 -19.00 14.10
CA GLY A 41 17.37 -19.70 12.85
C GLY A 41 18.23 -20.95 12.60
N TYR A 42 19.50 -20.87 12.93
CA TYR A 42 20.41 -22.01 12.83
C TYR A 42 20.06 -23.09 13.89
N GLY A 43 19.69 -22.67 15.09
CA GLY A 43 19.21 -23.60 16.13
C GLY A 43 17.98 -24.39 15.68
N ARG A 44 17.04 -23.77 14.98
CA ARG A 44 15.84 -24.44 14.41
C ARG A 44 16.14 -25.33 13.21
N GLY A 45 17.34 -25.32 12.68
CA GLY A 45 17.68 -26.06 11.46
C GLY A 45 17.12 -25.42 10.18
N GLU A 46 16.97 -24.09 10.15
CA GLU A 46 16.38 -23.32 9.06
C GLU A 46 17.42 -22.51 8.27
N LEU A 47 18.62 -23.04 8.09
CA LEU A 47 19.72 -22.35 7.45
C LEU A 47 19.43 -22.14 5.94
N SER A 48 19.20 -20.89 5.54
CA SER A 48 19.14 -20.48 4.13
C SER A 48 20.54 -20.23 3.57
N PRO A 49 20.75 -20.24 2.22
CA PRO A 49 22.09 -20.11 1.61
C PRO A 49 22.87 -18.87 2.05
N GLY A 50 22.19 -17.75 2.28
CA GLY A 50 22.80 -16.51 2.73
C GLY A 50 22.65 -16.22 4.23
N SER A 51 22.28 -17.23 5.05
CA SER A 51 22.09 -17.03 6.49
C SER A 51 23.42 -17.08 7.25
N ASP A 52 23.50 -16.26 8.30
CA ASP A 52 24.58 -16.31 9.27
C ASP A 52 24.50 -17.60 10.12
N LEU A 53 25.65 -18.07 10.60
CA LEU A 53 25.73 -19.09 11.63
C LEU A 53 25.68 -18.42 13.00
N ASP A 54 24.55 -18.52 13.69
CA ASP A 54 24.38 -18.01 15.05
C ASP A 54 24.95 -19.01 16.06
N LEU A 55 26.13 -18.73 16.62
CA LEU A 55 26.88 -19.65 17.47
C LEU A 55 26.95 -19.17 18.92
N LEU A 56 26.72 -20.08 19.85
CA LEU A 56 26.94 -19.83 21.27
C LEU A 56 27.99 -20.82 21.82
N PHE A 57 29.14 -20.30 22.22
CA PHE A 57 30.16 -21.03 22.95
C PHE A 57 29.86 -20.94 24.43
N LEU A 58 29.55 -22.10 25.03
CA LEU A 58 29.27 -22.22 26.46
C LEU A 58 30.45 -22.84 27.21
N HIS A 59 30.91 -22.18 28.28
CA HIS A 59 31.99 -22.72 29.12
C HIS A 59 31.62 -22.68 30.62
N ASN A 60 32.30 -23.52 31.41
CA ASN A 60 32.07 -23.65 32.86
C ASN A 60 32.85 -22.63 33.71
N GLY A 61 33.59 -21.70 33.12
CA GLY A 61 34.41 -20.73 33.79
C GLY A 61 35.81 -21.21 34.25
N ASN A 62 36.16 -22.46 34.00
CA ASN A 62 37.43 -23.05 34.45
C ASN A 62 38.52 -23.05 33.37
N ILE A 63 38.27 -22.50 32.20
CA ILE A 63 39.22 -22.42 31.09
C ILE A 63 39.95 -21.07 31.19
N PRO A 64 41.32 -21.00 31.17
CA PRO A 64 42.03 -19.77 31.09
C PRO A 64 41.65 -18.97 29.85
N GLU A 65 41.45 -17.68 29.99
CA GLU A 65 40.96 -16.79 28.91
C GLU A 65 41.80 -16.88 27.61
N ALA A 66 43.10 -16.97 27.74
CA ALA A 66 44.03 -17.08 26.60
C ALA A 66 43.85 -18.42 25.83
N ASP A 67 43.54 -19.50 26.54
CA ASP A 67 43.28 -20.82 25.91
C ASP A 67 41.90 -20.90 25.27
N LEU A 68 40.90 -20.28 25.92
CA LEU A 68 39.56 -20.17 25.40
C LEU A 68 39.55 -19.36 24.10
N THR A 69 40.19 -18.19 24.09
CA THR A 69 40.35 -17.31 22.90
C THR A 69 40.99 -18.07 21.74
N LYS A 70 42.11 -18.74 21.97
CA LYS A 70 42.80 -19.53 20.93
C LYS A 70 41.95 -20.66 20.37
N ALA A 71 41.16 -21.33 21.21
CA ALA A 71 40.31 -22.41 20.76
C ALA A 71 39.17 -21.89 19.89
N ILE A 72 38.58 -20.72 20.25
CA ILE A 72 37.51 -20.09 19.49
C ILE A 72 38.02 -19.56 18.15
N GLU A 73 39.18 -18.91 18.14
CA GLU A 73 39.82 -18.43 16.92
C GLU A 73 40.12 -19.57 15.94
N LYS A 74 40.54 -20.72 16.41
CA LYS A 74 40.72 -21.93 15.56
C LYS A 74 39.44 -22.42 14.90
N ILE A 75 38.28 -22.12 15.46
CA ILE A 75 37.00 -22.46 14.88
C ILE A 75 36.54 -21.38 13.92
N LEU A 76 36.66 -20.11 14.32
CA LEU A 76 36.11 -18.98 13.58
C LEU A 76 36.91 -18.67 12.31
N TYR A 77 38.27 -18.67 12.35
CA TYR A 77 39.10 -18.34 11.19
C TYR A 77 38.82 -19.26 9.98
N PRO A 78 38.77 -20.59 10.11
CA PRO A 78 38.43 -21.45 8.98
C PRO A 78 37.02 -21.27 8.45
N LEU A 79 36.04 -20.85 9.30
CA LEU A 79 34.69 -20.53 8.85
C LEU A 79 34.67 -19.26 8.00
N TRP A 80 35.35 -18.21 8.44
CA TRP A 80 35.45 -16.96 7.68
C TRP A 80 36.22 -17.16 6.37
N ASP A 81 37.31 -17.92 6.39
CA ASP A 81 38.08 -18.28 5.18
C ASP A 81 37.24 -19.10 4.19
N SER A 82 36.27 -19.88 4.69
CA SER A 82 35.33 -20.65 3.88
C SER A 82 34.11 -19.83 3.42
N GLY A 83 34.05 -18.53 3.76
CA GLY A 83 33.00 -17.61 3.33
C GLY A 83 31.71 -17.69 4.15
N TYR A 84 31.71 -18.33 5.31
CA TYR A 84 30.57 -18.27 6.22
C TYR A 84 30.48 -16.93 6.92
N SER A 85 29.28 -16.33 6.95
CA SER A 85 28.97 -15.26 7.89
C SER A 85 28.65 -15.88 9.25
N VAL A 86 29.30 -15.40 10.31
CA VAL A 86 29.19 -16.00 11.64
C VAL A 86 28.91 -14.89 12.66
N ASP A 87 27.79 -15.00 13.36
CA ASP A 87 27.53 -14.28 14.60
C ASP A 87 27.78 -15.22 15.77
N HIS A 88 28.57 -14.77 16.76
CA HIS A 88 28.95 -15.62 17.86
C HIS A 88 29.01 -14.90 19.20
N SER A 89 28.76 -15.65 20.25
CA SER A 89 29.00 -15.20 21.61
C SER A 89 29.65 -16.29 22.44
N VAL A 90 30.47 -15.87 23.43
CA VAL A 90 31.19 -16.75 24.36
C VAL A 90 30.73 -16.42 25.76
N ARG A 91 30.14 -17.37 26.47
CA ARG A 91 29.45 -17.13 27.74
C ARG A 91 29.58 -18.31 28.69
N THR A 92 29.55 -17.99 29.96
CA THR A 92 29.17 -18.94 31.01
C THR A 92 27.65 -19.05 31.11
N ARG A 93 27.16 -20.07 31.80
CA ARG A 93 25.69 -20.24 32.04
C ARG A 93 25.09 -19.04 32.80
N SER A 94 25.86 -18.45 33.75
CA SER A 94 25.41 -17.26 34.51
C SER A 94 25.27 -16.04 33.63
N GLU A 95 26.25 -15.79 32.76
CA GLU A 95 26.21 -14.64 31.81
C GLU A 95 25.10 -14.78 30.77
N VAL A 96 24.85 -16.01 30.25
CA VAL A 96 23.70 -16.27 29.37
C VAL A 96 22.40 -15.91 30.06
N LYS A 97 22.23 -16.31 31.32
CA LYS A 97 21.03 -15.99 32.09
C LYS A 97 20.88 -14.48 32.31
N GLU A 98 21.95 -13.82 32.74
CA GLU A 98 21.93 -12.37 32.99
C GLU A 98 21.53 -11.55 31.76
N ILE A 99 22.08 -11.90 30.60
CA ILE A 99 21.74 -11.22 29.34
C ILE A 99 20.30 -11.54 28.94
N ALA A 100 19.88 -12.83 29.02
CA ALA A 100 18.52 -13.24 28.69
C ALA A 100 17.47 -12.57 29.58
N ASP A 101 17.80 -12.27 30.85
CA ASP A 101 16.90 -11.54 31.77
C ASP A 101 16.67 -10.09 31.33
N THR A 102 17.56 -9.51 30.53
CA THR A 102 17.51 -8.09 30.10
C THR A 102 17.21 -7.88 28.62
N ASP A 103 17.54 -8.86 27.77
CA ASP A 103 17.32 -8.79 26.31
C ASP A 103 16.36 -9.89 25.83
N GLY A 104 15.15 -9.47 25.48
CA GLY A 104 14.10 -10.39 24.97
C GLY A 104 14.46 -11.08 23.66
N ARG A 105 15.37 -10.51 22.84
CA ARG A 105 15.83 -11.16 21.60
C ARG A 105 16.76 -12.33 21.90
N VAL A 106 17.65 -12.15 22.84
CA VAL A 106 18.52 -13.21 23.32
C VAL A 106 17.68 -14.30 23.98
N ALA A 107 16.76 -13.92 24.89
CA ALA A 107 15.86 -14.88 25.55
C ALA A 107 15.05 -15.70 24.54
N LEU A 108 14.50 -15.07 23.49
CA LEU A 108 13.76 -15.73 22.43
C LEU A 108 14.66 -16.68 21.61
N GLY A 109 15.89 -16.25 21.29
CA GLY A 109 16.86 -17.06 20.54
C GLY A 109 17.28 -18.32 21.28
N LEU A 110 17.37 -18.26 22.62
CA LEU A 110 17.72 -19.40 23.46
C LEU A 110 16.62 -20.46 23.54
N LEU A 111 15.38 -20.15 23.22
CA LEU A 111 14.31 -21.15 23.14
C LEU A 111 14.53 -22.16 22.01
N ASP A 112 15.38 -21.82 21.06
CA ASP A 112 15.73 -22.65 19.90
C ASP A 112 17.20 -23.11 19.97
N ILE A 113 17.80 -23.08 21.17
CA ILE A 113 19.17 -23.55 21.37
C ILE A 113 19.28 -25.04 21.04
N ARG A 114 20.34 -25.39 20.33
CA ARG A 114 20.59 -26.78 19.90
C ARG A 114 22.07 -27.11 20.04
N TRP A 115 22.34 -28.25 20.68
CA TRP A 115 23.71 -28.76 20.81
C TRP A 115 24.32 -29.10 19.43
N VAL A 116 25.58 -28.70 19.21
CA VAL A 116 26.39 -29.01 18.02
C VAL A 116 27.60 -29.86 18.38
N ALA A 117 28.38 -29.45 19.38
CA ALA A 117 29.59 -30.19 19.79
C ALA A 117 29.97 -29.92 21.26
N GLY A 118 30.82 -30.75 21.84
CA GLY A 118 31.33 -30.59 23.20
C GLY A 118 30.42 -31.12 24.28
N ASN A 119 30.49 -30.56 25.49
CA ASN A 119 29.73 -31.00 26.65
C ASN A 119 28.24 -30.70 26.50
N ARG A 120 27.45 -31.72 26.26
CA ARG A 120 26.00 -31.59 26.04
C ARG A 120 25.26 -31.08 27.28
N ASP A 121 25.67 -31.44 28.49
CA ASP A 121 25.00 -31.04 29.74
C ASP A 121 25.02 -29.51 29.94
N LEU A 122 26.02 -28.82 29.39
CA LEU A 122 26.06 -27.37 29.43
C LEU A 122 24.92 -26.75 28.62
N VAL A 123 24.61 -27.31 27.47
CA VAL A 123 23.55 -26.83 26.56
C VAL A 123 22.18 -27.21 27.09
N ASP A 124 21.98 -28.50 27.47
CA ASP A 124 20.71 -29.01 28.00
C ASP A 124 20.29 -28.27 29.27
N THR A 125 21.25 -27.86 30.10
CA THR A 125 20.98 -27.01 31.28
C THR A 125 20.50 -25.63 30.89
N VAL A 126 21.15 -24.96 29.92
CA VAL A 126 20.76 -23.64 29.44
C VAL A 126 19.38 -23.69 28.79
N GLU A 127 19.08 -24.69 27.97
CA GLU A 127 17.78 -24.91 27.35
C GLU A 127 16.67 -25.01 28.40
N SER A 128 16.87 -25.84 29.41
CA SER A 128 15.88 -26.08 30.48
C SER A 128 15.63 -24.82 31.29
N VAL A 129 16.68 -24.09 31.67
CA VAL A 129 16.59 -22.84 32.44
C VAL A 129 15.94 -21.74 31.58
N ALA A 130 16.33 -21.59 30.32
CA ALA A 130 15.77 -20.59 29.43
C ALA A 130 14.25 -20.79 29.24
N LEU A 131 13.79 -22.02 29.04
CA LEU A 131 12.36 -22.32 28.91
C LEU A 131 11.59 -22.05 30.22
N MET A 132 12.16 -22.41 31.36
CA MET A 132 11.54 -22.16 32.67
C MET A 132 11.42 -20.64 32.94
N ASP A 133 12.49 -19.87 32.71
CA ASP A 133 12.49 -18.43 32.91
C ASP A 133 11.58 -17.72 31.89
N TRP A 134 11.50 -18.22 30.65
CA TRP A 134 10.58 -17.72 29.63
C TRP A 134 9.12 -17.87 30.07
N ARG A 135 8.72 -19.04 30.55
CA ARG A 135 7.39 -19.30 31.08
C ARG A 135 7.06 -18.43 32.29
N LYS A 136 8.01 -18.32 33.21
CA LYS A 136 7.86 -17.50 34.42
C LYS A 136 7.60 -16.04 34.11
N ASN A 137 8.24 -15.50 33.09
CA ASN A 137 8.16 -14.09 32.69
C ASN A 137 7.30 -13.88 31.42
N GLY A 138 6.46 -14.86 31.05
CA GLY A 138 5.72 -14.88 29.79
C GLY A 138 4.93 -13.63 29.49
N GLY A 139 4.25 -13.03 30.48
CA GLY A 139 3.49 -11.80 30.29
C GLY A 139 4.35 -10.60 29.92
N ARG A 140 5.56 -10.50 30.46
CA ARG A 140 6.54 -9.48 30.07
C ARG A 140 6.98 -9.70 28.61
N TRP A 141 7.34 -10.95 28.28
CA TRP A 141 7.84 -11.27 26.95
C TRP A 141 6.81 -11.03 25.85
N ILE A 142 5.54 -11.40 26.07
CA ILE A 142 4.47 -11.15 25.11
C ILE A 142 4.34 -9.64 24.85
N SER A 143 4.38 -8.81 25.90
CA SER A 143 4.31 -7.34 25.77
C SER A 143 5.50 -6.77 25.01
N GLU A 144 6.73 -7.26 25.26
CA GLU A 144 7.94 -6.84 24.55
C GLU A 144 7.91 -7.28 23.06
N LEU A 145 7.49 -8.51 22.76
CA LEU A 145 7.35 -9.01 21.39
C LEU A 145 6.34 -8.21 20.59
N ARG A 146 5.21 -7.82 21.19
CA ARG A 146 4.22 -6.91 20.58
C ARG A 146 4.85 -5.57 20.22
N LYS A 147 5.58 -4.97 21.16
CA LYS A 147 6.29 -3.72 20.93
C LYS A 147 7.31 -3.83 19.79
N TYR A 148 8.11 -4.90 19.76
CA TYR A 148 9.06 -5.13 18.68
C TYR A 148 8.38 -5.31 17.31
N SER A 149 7.23 -5.99 17.25
CA SER A 149 6.44 -6.12 16.02
C SER A 149 5.95 -4.77 15.53
N GLN A 150 5.42 -3.92 16.43
CA GLN A 150 4.96 -2.56 16.09
C GLN A 150 6.11 -1.65 15.60
N GLU A 151 7.27 -1.68 16.26
CA GLU A 151 8.45 -0.93 15.85
C GLU A 151 8.98 -1.37 14.48
N ARG A 152 8.92 -2.68 14.17
CA ARG A 152 9.28 -3.20 12.84
C ARG A 152 8.29 -2.75 11.78
N ALA A 153 6.98 -2.80 12.06
CA ALA A 153 5.95 -2.31 11.14
C ALA A 153 6.17 -0.86 10.73
N GLN A 154 6.57 0.00 11.67
CA GLN A 154 6.89 1.42 11.39
C GLN A 154 8.11 1.59 10.49
N ARG A 155 9.13 0.73 10.60
CA ARG A 155 10.38 0.82 9.83
C ARG A 155 10.32 0.10 8.49
N SER A 156 9.73 -1.08 8.47
CA SER A 156 9.79 -2.03 7.35
C SER A 156 8.43 -2.26 6.69
N GLY A 157 7.37 -1.60 7.17
CA GLY A 157 6.01 -1.71 6.63
C GLY A 157 5.35 -3.08 6.89
N GLU A 158 4.22 -3.28 6.24
CA GLU A 158 3.41 -4.50 6.34
C GLU A 158 3.64 -5.38 5.11
N LEU A 159 4.17 -6.58 5.31
CA LEU A 159 4.60 -7.48 4.24
C LEU A 159 3.49 -7.75 3.20
N ALA A 160 2.26 -7.94 3.68
CA ALA A 160 1.12 -8.26 2.83
C ALA A 160 0.81 -7.20 1.75
N TYR A 161 1.27 -5.96 1.91
CA TYR A 161 0.85 -4.83 1.08
C TYR A 161 2.01 -4.15 0.35
N LEU A 162 3.25 -4.55 0.62
CA LEU A 162 4.42 -3.96 -0.02
C LEU A 162 4.67 -4.57 -1.40
N LEU A 163 4.99 -3.72 -2.38
CA LEU A 163 5.45 -4.18 -3.71
C LEU A 163 6.80 -4.88 -3.64
N GLU A 164 7.68 -4.45 -2.74
CA GLU A 164 9.02 -5.02 -2.51
C GLU A 164 9.22 -5.31 -1.02
N PRO A 165 8.58 -6.37 -0.49
CA PRO A 165 8.60 -6.65 0.95
C PRO A 165 9.95 -7.18 1.41
N ASP A 166 10.28 -6.89 2.67
CA ASP A 166 11.29 -7.65 3.42
C ASP A 166 10.61 -8.85 4.08
N LEU A 167 10.93 -10.06 3.59
CA LEU A 167 10.29 -11.32 4.01
C LEU A 167 10.53 -11.64 5.50
N LYS A 168 11.53 -11.03 6.12
CA LYS A 168 11.93 -11.27 7.50
C LYS A 168 11.48 -10.17 8.44
N GLU A 169 11.76 -8.91 8.11
CA GLU A 169 11.60 -7.77 9.03
C GLU A 169 10.23 -7.09 8.91
N SER A 170 9.54 -7.14 7.74
CA SER A 170 8.21 -6.55 7.61
C SER A 170 7.20 -7.27 8.50
N ARG A 171 6.19 -6.53 8.98
CA ARG A 171 5.10 -7.09 9.80
C ARG A 171 4.36 -8.19 9.03
N GLY A 172 4.07 -9.29 9.71
CA GLY A 172 3.56 -10.51 9.08
C GLY A 172 4.65 -11.41 8.51
N GLY A 173 5.94 -11.06 8.69
CA GLY A 173 7.11 -11.80 8.21
C GLY A 173 7.66 -12.84 9.19
N LEU A 174 8.85 -13.37 8.86
CA LEU A 174 9.47 -14.48 9.61
C LEU A 174 9.81 -14.12 11.07
N ARG A 175 10.03 -12.83 11.39
CA ARG A 175 10.23 -12.38 12.77
C ARG A 175 8.97 -12.51 13.63
N ASP A 176 7.80 -12.23 13.04
CA ASP A 176 6.53 -12.39 13.76
C ASP A 176 6.17 -13.87 13.94
N ILE A 177 6.52 -14.72 12.97
CA ILE A 177 6.42 -16.18 13.13
C ILE A 177 7.28 -16.68 14.31
N THR A 178 8.53 -16.18 14.40
CA THR A 178 9.41 -16.53 15.54
C THR A 178 8.81 -16.06 16.86
N ALA A 179 8.21 -14.85 16.88
CA ALA A 179 7.50 -14.32 18.05
C ALA A 179 6.31 -15.20 18.44
N LEU A 180 5.46 -15.60 17.49
CA LEU A 180 4.31 -16.48 17.74
C LEU A 180 4.73 -17.83 18.33
N ARG A 181 5.83 -18.43 17.82
CA ARG A 181 6.40 -19.65 18.39
C ARG A 181 6.90 -19.46 19.81
N GLY A 182 7.55 -18.33 20.08
CA GLY A 182 7.96 -17.97 21.45
C GLY A 182 6.78 -17.79 22.37
N ILE A 183 5.73 -17.11 21.94
CA ILE A 183 4.50 -16.91 22.69
C ILE A 183 3.82 -18.25 23.02
N ALA A 184 3.75 -19.18 22.05
CA ALA A 184 3.21 -20.53 22.29
C ALA A 184 3.95 -21.26 23.42
N LYS A 185 5.27 -21.06 23.56
CA LYS A 185 6.09 -21.68 24.63
C LYS A 185 5.86 -21.06 26.02
N THR A 186 5.11 -19.95 26.14
CA THR A 186 4.75 -19.35 27.43
C THR A 186 3.61 -20.08 28.16
N ASP A 187 2.82 -20.87 27.42
CA ASP A 187 1.59 -21.55 27.89
C ASP A 187 0.50 -20.57 28.43
N LEU A 188 0.59 -19.26 28.15
CA LEU A 188 -0.39 -18.27 28.59
C LEU A 188 -1.57 -18.10 27.64
N VAL A 189 -1.31 -18.25 26.32
CA VAL A 189 -2.30 -18.11 25.26
C VAL A 189 -2.10 -19.19 24.19
N THR A 190 -3.19 -19.63 23.58
CA THR A 190 -3.15 -20.61 22.50
C THR A 190 -2.79 -19.97 21.18
N VAL A 191 -1.84 -20.57 20.44
CA VAL A 191 -1.42 -20.14 19.09
C VAL A 191 -1.73 -21.28 18.13
N GLU A 192 -2.31 -20.96 16.96
CA GLU A 192 -2.61 -21.94 15.89
C GLU A 192 -1.34 -22.29 15.09
N LEU A 193 -0.47 -23.10 15.68
CA LEU A 193 0.86 -23.40 15.13
C LEU A 193 0.84 -24.06 13.74
N ASP A 194 -0.22 -24.80 13.38
CA ASP A 194 -0.35 -25.41 12.05
C ASP A 194 -0.50 -24.35 10.95
N ARG A 195 -1.28 -23.31 11.22
CA ARG A 195 -1.43 -22.18 10.29
C ARG A 195 -0.14 -21.37 10.19
N VAL A 196 0.53 -21.16 11.31
CA VAL A 196 1.85 -20.50 11.36
C VAL A 196 2.86 -21.28 10.53
N ALA A 197 2.93 -22.61 10.68
CA ALA A 197 3.88 -23.46 9.96
C ALA A 197 3.66 -23.44 8.43
N LYS A 198 2.40 -23.38 7.98
CA LYS A 198 2.06 -23.24 6.55
C LYS A 198 2.57 -21.92 5.97
N ALA A 199 2.28 -20.79 6.65
CA ALA A 199 2.76 -19.47 6.24
C ALA A 199 4.30 -19.39 6.23
N GLU A 200 4.94 -19.95 7.28
CA GLU A 200 6.39 -20.00 7.39
C GLU A 200 7.04 -20.79 6.24
N SER A 201 6.43 -21.88 5.82
CA SER A 201 6.95 -22.66 4.68
C SER A 201 6.99 -21.82 3.40
N THR A 202 5.93 -21.07 3.11
CA THR A 202 5.86 -20.16 1.95
C THR A 202 6.94 -19.08 2.02
N LEU A 203 7.02 -18.37 3.14
CA LEU A 203 7.97 -17.25 3.29
C LEU A 203 9.43 -17.74 3.29
N ASN A 204 9.74 -18.85 3.95
CA ASN A 204 11.08 -19.43 3.94
C ASN A 204 11.48 -19.93 2.55
N ASN A 205 10.56 -20.52 1.77
CA ASN A 205 10.85 -20.95 0.41
C ASN A 205 11.14 -19.76 -0.51
N ALA A 206 10.35 -18.67 -0.40
CA ALA A 206 10.60 -17.44 -1.14
C ALA A 206 11.96 -16.82 -0.77
N ARG A 207 12.30 -16.76 0.52
CA ARG A 207 13.57 -16.28 1.02
C ARG A 207 14.74 -17.12 0.52
N GLU A 208 14.63 -18.44 0.57
CA GLU A 208 15.65 -19.37 0.08
C GLU A 208 15.90 -19.20 -1.42
N ALA A 209 14.83 -19.09 -2.20
CA ALA A 209 14.91 -18.83 -3.64
C ALA A 209 15.60 -17.48 -3.94
N LEU A 210 15.24 -16.44 -3.19
CA LEU A 210 15.86 -15.11 -3.31
C LEU A 210 17.37 -15.15 -3.05
N HIS A 211 17.80 -15.83 -1.98
CA HIS A 211 19.23 -15.97 -1.66
C HIS A 211 19.99 -16.77 -2.73
N LEU A 212 19.37 -17.83 -3.29
CA LEU A 212 19.99 -18.64 -4.36
C LEU A 212 20.18 -17.83 -5.66
N ILE A 213 19.19 -16.99 -6.02
CA ILE A 213 19.21 -16.20 -7.25
C ILE A 213 20.20 -15.04 -7.14
N THR A 214 20.20 -14.37 -5.99
CA THR A 214 21.01 -13.16 -5.78
C THR A 214 22.42 -13.45 -5.30
N GLY A 215 22.66 -14.59 -4.68
CA GLY A 215 23.92 -14.88 -3.97
C GLY A 215 24.15 -13.95 -2.76
N LYS A 216 23.11 -13.27 -2.27
CA LYS A 216 23.16 -12.28 -1.17
C LYS A 216 22.32 -12.75 0.01
N SER A 217 22.59 -12.17 1.18
CA SER A 217 21.83 -12.38 2.43
C SER A 217 20.63 -11.41 2.58
N SER A 218 20.30 -10.63 1.57
CA SER A 218 19.19 -9.68 1.61
C SER A 218 17.85 -10.42 1.61
N ASP A 219 16.96 -10.06 2.53
CA ASP A 219 15.63 -10.63 2.67
C ASP A 219 14.55 -9.76 1.97
N ARG A 220 14.95 -8.65 1.31
CA ARG A 220 14.06 -7.79 0.53
C ARG A 220 13.87 -8.36 -0.86
N LEU A 221 12.62 -8.76 -1.16
CA LEU A 221 12.20 -9.26 -2.47
C LEU A 221 11.90 -8.10 -3.40
N SER A 222 12.91 -7.63 -4.14
CA SER A 222 12.74 -6.53 -5.07
C SER A 222 11.96 -6.94 -6.31
N PHE A 223 11.40 -5.95 -6.99
CA PHE A 223 10.59 -6.17 -8.20
C PHE A 223 11.32 -6.98 -9.28
N PHE A 224 12.64 -6.79 -9.40
CA PHE A 224 13.46 -7.48 -10.41
C PHE A 224 13.71 -8.95 -10.14
N GLU A 225 13.66 -9.37 -8.87
CA GLU A 225 13.85 -10.76 -8.49
C GLU A 225 12.56 -11.57 -8.51
N GLN A 226 11.38 -10.91 -8.43
CA GLN A 226 10.08 -11.59 -8.26
C GLN A 226 9.81 -12.63 -9.35
N ASP A 227 10.05 -12.29 -10.63
CA ASP A 227 9.81 -13.23 -11.73
C ASP A 227 10.71 -14.47 -11.64
N LYS A 228 12.00 -14.28 -11.33
CA LYS A 228 12.96 -15.37 -11.19
C LYS A 228 12.67 -16.25 -9.98
N VAL A 229 12.24 -15.61 -8.86
CA VAL A 229 11.83 -16.36 -7.66
C VAL A 229 10.57 -17.16 -7.94
N ALA A 230 9.59 -16.60 -8.66
CA ALA A 230 8.37 -17.29 -9.07
C ALA A 230 8.69 -18.52 -9.94
N GLU A 231 9.51 -18.36 -10.97
CA GLU A 231 9.96 -19.44 -11.85
C GLU A 231 10.67 -20.56 -11.07
N LEU A 232 11.62 -20.19 -10.19
CA LEU A 232 12.37 -21.16 -9.40
C LEU A 232 11.48 -21.96 -8.42
N LEU A 233 10.40 -21.37 -7.93
CA LEU A 233 9.43 -21.99 -7.02
C LEU A 233 8.29 -22.71 -7.77
N GLY A 234 8.18 -22.55 -9.10
CA GLY A 234 7.15 -23.19 -9.92
C GLY A 234 5.81 -22.46 -9.90
N TYR A 235 5.78 -21.19 -9.52
CA TYR A 235 4.60 -20.33 -9.71
C TYR A 235 4.47 -19.92 -11.18
N LYS A 236 3.24 -19.65 -11.62
CA LYS A 236 2.93 -19.23 -12.99
C LYS A 236 3.66 -17.92 -13.37
N ASP A 237 3.65 -16.97 -12.44
CA ASP A 237 4.21 -15.63 -12.61
C ASP A 237 4.49 -15.00 -11.22
N ALA A 238 5.07 -13.81 -11.24
CA ALA A 238 5.34 -13.06 -10.02
C ALA A 238 4.07 -12.63 -9.27
N ASP A 239 2.92 -12.48 -9.95
CA ASP A 239 1.66 -12.13 -9.28
C ASP A 239 1.15 -13.28 -8.42
N GLU A 240 1.24 -14.53 -8.90
CA GLU A 240 0.90 -15.70 -8.10
C GLU A 240 1.85 -15.88 -6.92
N LEU A 241 3.15 -15.64 -7.09
CA LEU A 241 4.11 -15.63 -5.98
C LEU A 241 3.72 -14.59 -4.93
N MET A 242 3.51 -13.34 -5.32
CA MET A 242 3.19 -12.24 -4.41
C MET A 242 1.84 -12.43 -3.72
N LEU A 243 0.85 -12.99 -4.40
CA LEU A 243 -0.43 -13.39 -3.82
C LEU A 243 -0.23 -14.40 -2.68
N ASN A 244 0.57 -15.44 -2.87
CA ASN A 244 0.84 -16.45 -1.84
C ASN A 244 1.63 -15.87 -0.66
N ILE A 245 2.59 -14.97 -0.93
CA ILE A 245 3.33 -14.24 0.11
C ILE A 245 2.37 -13.36 0.91
N ALA A 246 1.52 -12.56 0.25
CA ALA A 246 0.55 -11.69 0.90
C ALA A 246 -0.45 -12.47 1.77
N GLN A 247 -0.98 -13.58 1.28
CA GLN A 247 -1.87 -14.45 2.05
C GLN A 247 -1.18 -15.02 3.30
N SER A 248 0.07 -15.44 3.17
CA SER A 248 0.86 -15.95 4.29
C SER A 248 1.11 -14.86 5.34
N ALA A 249 1.48 -13.66 4.90
CA ALA A 249 1.70 -12.51 5.76
C ALA A 249 0.44 -12.06 6.50
N ARG A 250 -0.71 -12.00 5.81
CA ARG A 250 -2.02 -11.70 6.42
C ARG A 250 -2.38 -12.73 7.49
N THR A 251 -2.13 -14.00 7.23
CA THR A 251 -2.38 -15.06 8.22
C THR A 251 -1.52 -14.87 9.48
N VAL A 252 -0.23 -14.57 9.32
CA VAL A 252 0.68 -14.32 10.44
C VAL A 252 0.26 -13.07 11.23
N ASP A 253 -0.10 -12.00 10.55
CA ASP A 253 -0.55 -10.75 11.18
C ASP A 253 -1.86 -10.96 11.95
N TYR A 254 -2.85 -11.58 11.35
CA TYR A 254 -4.13 -11.91 11.98
C TYR A 254 -3.96 -12.77 13.24
N LEU A 255 -3.11 -13.80 13.17
CA LEU A 255 -2.83 -14.65 14.32
C LEU A 255 -2.08 -13.89 15.42
N SER A 256 -1.17 -12.98 15.06
CA SER A 256 -0.46 -12.13 16.02
C SER A 256 -1.42 -11.20 16.78
N GLU A 257 -2.31 -10.51 16.07
CA GLU A 257 -3.31 -9.63 16.69
C GLU A 257 -4.27 -10.42 17.59
N THR A 258 -4.73 -11.59 17.13
CA THR A 258 -5.60 -12.47 17.93
C THR A 258 -4.92 -12.91 19.23
N VAL A 259 -3.66 -13.32 19.16
CA VAL A 259 -2.88 -13.75 20.32
C VAL A 259 -2.66 -12.59 21.29
N PHE A 260 -2.34 -11.39 20.81
CA PHE A 260 -2.18 -10.20 21.64
C PHE A 260 -3.50 -9.79 22.28
N HIS A 261 -4.61 -9.85 21.54
CA HIS A 261 -5.94 -9.59 22.11
C HIS A 261 -6.28 -10.59 23.22
N ARG A 262 -6.11 -11.88 22.99
CA ARG A 262 -6.37 -12.91 24.01
C ARG A 262 -5.48 -12.76 25.24
N PHE A 263 -4.22 -12.34 25.05
CA PHE A 263 -3.33 -12.03 26.16
C PHE A 263 -3.82 -10.83 26.98
N ASP A 264 -4.33 -9.77 26.35
CA ASP A 264 -4.89 -8.61 27.04
C ASP A 264 -6.13 -8.99 27.89
N GLN A 265 -6.90 -10.01 27.45
CA GLN A 265 -8.02 -10.56 28.22
C GLN A 265 -7.56 -11.55 29.31
N TYR A 266 -6.32 -12.06 29.23
CA TYR A 266 -5.75 -12.94 30.23
C TYR A 266 -5.57 -12.19 31.52
N ARG A 267 -6.48 -12.43 32.51
CA ARG A 267 -6.34 -11.98 33.87
C ARG A 267 -5.74 -13.13 34.68
N PRO A 268 -4.46 -13.03 35.13
CA PRO A 268 -3.98 -13.97 36.13
C PRO A 268 -4.96 -13.88 37.28
N ALA A 269 -5.53 -15.00 37.66
CA ALA A 269 -6.43 -15.08 38.81
C ALA A 269 -5.67 -14.45 39.97
N ALA A 270 -5.95 -13.17 40.28
CA ALA A 270 -5.46 -12.52 41.45
C ALA A 270 -5.98 -13.38 42.58
N LYS A 271 -5.09 -14.11 43.26
CA LYS A 271 -5.34 -14.70 44.58
C LYS A 271 -5.52 -13.58 45.58
N LEU A 272 -6.55 -12.76 45.36
CA LEU A 272 -7.15 -11.97 46.43
C LEU A 272 -7.85 -13.00 47.29
N PHE A 273 -7.33 -13.18 48.47
CA PHE A 273 -7.99 -13.83 49.61
C PHE A 273 -9.42 -13.31 49.73
N SER A 274 -10.34 -13.91 49.02
CA SER A 274 -11.76 -13.76 49.20
C SER A 274 -12.26 -15.07 49.84
N PHE A 275 -12.25 -15.10 51.14
CA PHE A 275 -13.10 -15.98 51.90
C PHE A 275 -14.55 -15.62 51.60
N LYS A 276 -15.15 -16.22 50.57
CA LYS A 276 -16.60 -16.42 50.48
C LYS A 276 -16.92 -17.34 49.27
N GLY A 277 -17.46 -18.51 49.60
CA GLY A 277 -18.43 -19.25 48.80
C GLY A 277 -17.87 -19.94 47.53
N ARG A 278 -17.71 -21.26 47.60
CA ARG A 278 -17.72 -22.15 46.42
C ARG A 278 -19.01 -21.93 45.59
N GLY A 279 -18.99 -20.93 44.72
CA GLY A 279 -19.87 -20.83 43.60
C GLY A 279 -18.99 -20.94 42.35
N SER A 280 -19.23 -21.91 41.50
CA SER A 280 -18.60 -22.02 40.18
C SER A 280 -18.85 -20.72 39.41
N ASN A 281 -17.84 -19.85 39.31
CA ASN A 281 -17.85 -18.75 38.33
C ASN A 281 -17.69 -19.42 36.95
N GLN A 282 -18.75 -20.00 36.41
CA GLN A 282 -18.90 -20.14 34.98
C GLN A 282 -18.99 -18.72 34.46
N GLU A 283 -17.97 -18.28 33.75
CA GLU A 283 -18.05 -17.04 32.96
C GLU A 283 -19.31 -17.15 32.10
N LYS A 284 -20.32 -16.34 32.42
CA LYS A 284 -21.60 -16.37 31.70
C LYS A 284 -21.39 -15.68 30.35
N THR A 285 -21.80 -16.36 29.29
CA THR A 285 -21.99 -15.71 27.99
C THR A 285 -23.01 -14.58 28.15
N GLU A 286 -22.64 -13.36 27.77
CA GLU A 286 -23.55 -12.23 27.71
C GLU A 286 -24.21 -12.20 26.34
N GLU A 287 -25.50 -12.44 26.26
CA GLU A 287 -26.25 -12.33 25.01
C GLU A 287 -26.42 -10.85 24.64
N ILE A 288 -25.96 -10.45 23.43
CA ILE A 288 -26.00 -9.06 22.93
C ILE A 288 -26.95 -8.85 21.77
N ALA A 289 -27.28 -9.93 21.06
CA ALA A 289 -28.30 -9.98 20.01
C ALA A 289 -28.78 -11.43 19.86
N LYS A 290 -29.86 -11.64 19.12
CA LYS A 290 -30.43 -12.97 18.91
C LYS A 290 -29.38 -13.91 18.30
N GLY A 291 -28.97 -14.93 19.05
CA GLY A 291 -27.97 -15.91 18.64
C GLY A 291 -26.53 -15.39 18.64
N VAL A 292 -26.26 -14.28 19.31
CA VAL A 292 -24.93 -13.66 19.39
C VAL A 292 -24.63 -13.29 20.85
N GLY A 293 -23.49 -13.66 21.34
CA GLY A 293 -23.05 -13.37 22.70
C GLY A 293 -21.59 -12.86 22.76
N ILE A 294 -21.18 -12.44 23.96
CA ILE A 294 -19.78 -12.14 24.26
C ILE A 294 -19.27 -13.18 25.27
N TYR A 295 -18.12 -13.73 24.97
CA TYR A 295 -17.40 -14.65 25.86
C TYR A 295 -15.90 -14.33 25.80
N GLN A 296 -15.29 -14.16 26.95
CA GLN A 296 -13.85 -13.84 27.09
C GLN A 296 -13.35 -12.68 26.19
N GLY A 297 -14.17 -11.62 26.03
CA GLY A 297 -13.82 -10.45 25.25
C GLY A 297 -13.91 -10.65 23.73
N GLU A 298 -14.44 -11.77 23.25
CA GLU A 298 -14.69 -12.03 21.85
C GLU A 298 -16.21 -12.16 21.62
N VAL A 299 -16.70 -11.73 20.44
CA VAL A 299 -18.07 -11.99 20.02
C VAL A 299 -18.16 -13.42 19.51
N ILE A 300 -19.12 -14.18 20.04
CA ILE A 300 -19.37 -15.57 19.69
C ILE A 300 -20.76 -15.77 19.07
N ILE A 301 -20.88 -16.77 18.21
CA ILE A 301 -22.14 -17.24 17.66
C ILE A 301 -22.70 -18.31 18.60
N THR A 302 -23.88 -18.06 19.14
CA THR A 302 -24.63 -18.98 20.01
C THR A 302 -25.89 -19.54 19.34
N GLY A 303 -26.32 -18.93 18.22
CA GLY A 303 -27.47 -19.34 17.43
C GLY A 303 -27.16 -20.51 16.49
N ASP A 304 -28.21 -21.12 16.00
CA ASP A 304 -28.13 -22.21 15.03
C ASP A 304 -27.99 -21.65 13.60
N LEU A 305 -26.79 -21.80 13.03
CA LEU A 305 -26.45 -21.34 11.68
C LEU A 305 -27.21 -22.07 10.55
N GLU A 306 -27.65 -23.31 10.79
CA GLU A 306 -28.40 -24.05 9.79
C GLU A 306 -29.87 -23.56 9.70
N LEU A 307 -30.42 -23.08 10.83
CA LEU A 307 -31.76 -22.51 10.90
C LEU A 307 -31.81 -21.02 10.58
N ASP A 308 -30.79 -20.27 11.01
CA ASP A 308 -30.66 -18.81 10.79
C ASP A 308 -29.27 -18.47 10.33
N PRO A 309 -28.94 -18.60 9.02
CA PRO A 309 -27.64 -18.18 8.47
C PRO A 309 -27.31 -16.70 8.69
N SER A 310 -28.32 -15.84 8.88
CA SER A 310 -28.13 -14.39 9.11
C SER A 310 -27.37 -14.09 10.41
N VAL A 311 -27.35 -15.05 11.34
CA VAL A 311 -26.60 -14.87 12.60
C VAL A 311 -25.12 -14.62 12.37
N LEU A 312 -24.52 -15.10 11.26
CA LEU A 312 -23.13 -14.80 10.89
C LEU A 312 -22.93 -13.29 10.70
N LEU A 313 -23.74 -12.65 9.87
CA LEU A 313 -23.63 -11.21 9.60
C LEU A 313 -24.02 -10.38 10.82
N ARG A 314 -25.00 -10.84 11.60
CA ARG A 314 -25.40 -10.21 12.87
C ARG A 314 -24.25 -10.24 13.88
N ALA A 315 -23.53 -11.36 14.00
CA ALA A 315 -22.35 -11.46 14.86
C ALA A 315 -21.21 -10.57 14.36
N ALA A 316 -20.96 -10.55 13.06
CA ALA A 316 -19.95 -9.70 12.44
C ALA A 316 -20.25 -8.20 12.65
N ALA A 317 -21.48 -7.76 12.39
CA ALA A 317 -21.92 -6.39 12.65
C ALA A 317 -21.80 -6.01 14.14
N SER A 318 -22.25 -6.91 15.03
CA SER A 318 -22.16 -6.70 16.48
C SER A 318 -20.71 -6.57 16.95
N ALA A 319 -19.79 -7.38 16.40
CA ALA A 319 -18.37 -7.35 16.70
C ALA A 319 -17.75 -6.01 16.25
N ALA A 320 -17.98 -5.62 15.01
CA ALA A 320 -17.44 -4.40 14.44
C ALA A 320 -17.96 -3.13 15.13
N GLN A 321 -19.28 -3.05 15.37
CA GLN A 321 -19.89 -1.89 16.06
C GLN A 321 -19.41 -1.71 17.50
N ARG A 322 -19.00 -2.79 18.16
CA ARG A 322 -18.50 -2.76 19.55
C ARG A 322 -16.98 -2.64 19.62
N GLY A 323 -16.26 -2.78 18.51
CA GLY A 323 -14.80 -2.84 18.49
C GLY A 323 -14.24 -4.07 19.23
N ILE A 324 -14.99 -5.19 19.20
CA ILE A 324 -14.63 -6.46 19.85
C ILE A 324 -14.37 -7.49 18.73
N PRO A 325 -13.29 -8.29 18.78
CA PRO A 325 -13.01 -9.29 17.76
C PRO A 325 -14.14 -10.35 17.64
N LEU A 326 -14.37 -10.81 16.41
CA LEU A 326 -15.20 -11.98 16.14
C LEU A 326 -14.37 -13.24 16.43
N SER A 327 -14.89 -14.14 17.24
CA SER A 327 -14.20 -15.35 17.68
C SER A 327 -13.78 -16.25 16.52
N ILE A 328 -12.52 -16.69 16.51
CA ILE A 328 -11.99 -17.66 15.53
C ILE A 328 -12.82 -18.95 15.55
N ASP A 329 -13.20 -19.43 16.73
CA ASP A 329 -13.95 -20.70 16.87
C ASP A 329 -15.36 -20.56 16.31
N SER A 330 -15.99 -19.37 16.46
CA SER A 330 -17.27 -19.05 15.82
C SER A 330 -17.14 -18.96 14.29
N CYS A 331 -16.04 -18.40 13.79
CA CYS A 331 -15.78 -18.38 12.34
C CYS A 331 -15.57 -19.79 11.77
N LYS A 332 -14.83 -20.66 12.48
CA LYS A 332 -14.66 -22.07 12.09
C LYS A 332 -16.01 -22.82 12.08
N LEU A 333 -16.79 -22.66 13.16
CA LEU A 333 -18.13 -23.24 13.23
C LEU A 333 -19.00 -22.78 12.05
N ALA A 334 -18.96 -21.50 11.72
CA ALA A 334 -19.71 -20.96 10.59
C ALA A 334 -19.23 -21.56 9.25
N LYS A 335 -17.93 -21.71 9.06
CA LYS A 335 -17.36 -22.35 7.85
C LYS A 335 -17.81 -23.81 7.71
N ASP A 336 -17.85 -24.55 8.83
CA ASP A 336 -18.23 -25.97 8.83
C ASP A 336 -19.74 -26.15 8.58
N LYS A 337 -20.55 -25.20 9.02
CA LYS A 337 -22.03 -25.29 8.95
C LYS A 337 -22.64 -24.63 7.72
N LEU A 338 -22.03 -23.55 7.21
CA LEU A 338 -22.55 -22.79 6.07
C LEU A 338 -21.91 -23.28 4.77
N ILE A 339 -22.64 -24.04 3.98
CA ILE A 339 -22.22 -24.43 2.62
C ILE A 339 -22.45 -23.28 1.64
N SER A 340 -23.57 -22.57 1.81
CA SER A 340 -23.94 -21.42 0.99
C SER A 340 -24.80 -20.46 1.82
N PHE A 341 -24.85 -19.20 1.39
CA PHE A 341 -25.74 -18.21 2.00
C PHE A 341 -27.07 -18.15 1.22
N PRO A 342 -28.24 -17.91 1.90
CA PRO A 342 -29.54 -17.84 1.23
C PRO A 342 -29.57 -16.83 0.08
N GLN A 343 -30.30 -17.13 -1.00
CA GLN A 343 -30.45 -16.26 -2.16
C GLN A 343 -31.93 -16.10 -2.54
N PRO A 344 -32.42 -14.87 -2.59
CA PRO A 344 -31.80 -13.63 -2.15
C PRO A 344 -31.54 -13.62 -0.64
N TRP A 345 -30.59 -12.77 -0.19
CA TRP A 345 -30.33 -12.63 1.24
C TRP A 345 -31.61 -12.18 1.97
N PRO A 346 -31.84 -12.69 3.20
CA PRO A 346 -32.87 -12.12 4.07
C PRO A 346 -32.59 -10.62 4.31
N ARG A 347 -33.64 -9.84 4.45
CA ARG A 347 -33.54 -8.39 4.68
C ARG A 347 -32.67 -8.07 5.89
N GLU A 348 -32.79 -8.79 6.99
CA GLU A 348 -32.00 -8.62 8.19
C GLU A 348 -30.49 -8.84 7.91
N ALA A 349 -30.14 -9.87 7.12
CA ALA A 349 -28.76 -10.15 6.76
C ALA A 349 -28.15 -9.00 5.92
N ARG A 350 -28.91 -8.41 5.01
CA ARG A 350 -28.47 -7.24 4.22
C ARG A 350 -28.27 -6.01 5.11
N GLU A 351 -29.20 -5.76 6.06
CA GLU A 351 -29.10 -4.67 7.02
C GLU A 351 -27.88 -4.86 7.94
N ASP A 352 -27.62 -6.08 8.44
CA ASP A 352 -26.44 -6.43 9.24
C ASP A 352 -25.14 -6.27 8.42
N PHE A 353 -25.16 -6.63 7.13
CA PHE A 353 -24.01 -6.41 6.24
C PHE A 353 -23.67 -4.93 6.07
N VAL A 354 -24.66 -4.10 5.82
CA VAL A 354 -24.48 -2.64 5.75
C VAL A 354 -23.98 -2.08 7.10
N ALA A 355 -24.53 -2.57 8.21
CA ALA A 355 -24.11 -2.19 9.56
C ALA A 355 -22.64 -2.59 9.85
N LEU A 356 -22.20 -3.75 9.36
CA LEU A 356 -20.78 -4.16 9.40
C LEU A 356 -19.91 -3.17 8.65
N LEU A 357 -20.25 -2.83 7.39
CA LEU A 357 -19.47 -1.93 6.56
C LEU A 357 -19.37 -0.52 7.14
N GLY A 358 -20.45 -0.03 7.78
CA GLY A 358 -20.49 1.29 8.42
C GLY A 358 -19.87 1.38 9.81
N ALA A 359 -19.26 0.31 10.32
CA ALA A 359 -18.75 0.27 11.71
C ALA A 359 -17.37 0.94 11.92
N GLY A 360 -16.81 1.62 10.92
CA GLY A 360 -15.53 2.30 11.02
C GLY A 360 -14.33 1.33 11.13
N ASN A 361 -13.28 1.72 11.86
CA ASN A 361 -12.00 1.00 11.89
C ASN A 361 -12.11 -0.48 12.27
N ALA A 362 -13.03 -0.85 13.16
CA ALA A 362 -13.22 -2.23 13.58
C ALA A 362 -13.79 -3.14 12.47
N MET A 363 -14.41 -2.57 11.43
CA MET A 363 -14.92 -3.32 10.28
C MET A 363 -13.80 -4.10 9.60
N ALA A 364 -12.63 -3.49 9.38
CA ALA A 364 -11.52 -4.14 8.69
C ALA A 364 -11.00 -5.39 9.44
N GLN A 365 -10.96 -5.34 10.77
CA GLN A 365 -10.55 -6.48 11.60
C GLN A 365 -11.56 -7.63 11.53
N VAL A 366 -12.86 -7.31 11.59
CA VAL A 366 -13.92 -8.33 11.49
C VAL A 366 -13.97 -8.91 10.09
N TRP A 367 -13.82 -8.08 9.05
CA TRP A 367 -13.73 -8.55 7.67
C TRP A 367 -12.54 -9.50 7.48
N GLU A 368 -11.38 -9.17 8.04
CA GLU A 368 -10.21 -10.05 8.01
C GLU A 368 -10.49 -11.39 8.71
N ALA A 369 -11.20 -11.39 9.84
CA ALA A 369 -11.60 -12.62 10.53
C ALA A 369 -12.50 -13.51 9.64
N LEU A 370 -13.47 -12.92 8.96
CA LEU A 370 -14.32 -13.62 7.99
C LEU A 370 -13.50 -14.15 6.81
N ASP A 371 -12.57 -13.37 6.30
CA ASP A 371 -11.73 -13.74 5.16
C ASP A 371 -10.73 -14.86 5.51
N GLN A 372 -10.11 -14.81 6.68
CA GLN A 372 -9.21 -15.84 7.18
C GLN A 372 -9.91 -17.19 7.45
N ALA A 373 -11.23 -17.16 7.65
CA ALA A 373 -12.09 -18.34 7.75
C ALA A 373 -12.76 -18.71 6.42
N GLU A 374 -12.42 -18.03 5.31
CA GLU A 374 -13.01 -18.22 3.97
C GLU A 374 -14.54 -17.99 3.92
N LEU A 375 -15.10 -17.25 4.88
CA LEU A 375 -16.53 -16.93 4.94
C LEU A 375 -16.91 -15.84 3.94
N THR A 376 -15.97 -14.92 3.60
CA THR A 376 -16.18 -13.91 2.55
C THR A 376 -16.53 -14.55 1.21
N GLN A 377 -15.96 -15.72 0.89
CA GLN A 377 -16.23 -16.46 -0.34
C GLN A 377 -17.61 -17.14 -0.34
N ILE A 378 -18.17 -17.44 0.82
CA ILE A 378 -19.53 -17.93 0.96
C ILE A 378 -20.55 -16.80 0.74
N LEU A 379 -20.22 -15.61 1.25
CA LEU A 379 -21.05 -14.40 1.10
C LEU A 379 -20.95 -13.82 -0.32
N ILE A 380 -19.74 -13.67 -0.84
CA ILE A 380 -19.42 -13.08 -2.15
C ILE A 380 -18.42 -14.01 -2.85
N PRO A 381 -18.87 -15.03 -3.59
CA PRO A 381 -17.98 -16.00 -4.24
C PRO A 381 -16.94 -15.35 -5.18
N GLU A 382 -17.29 -14.25 -5.82
CA GLU A 382 -16.44 -13.47 -6.72
C GLU A 382 -15.25 -12.84 -6.00
N TRP A 383 -15.32 -12.66 -4.67
CA TRP A 383 -14.24 -12.12 -3.83
C TRP A 383 -12.97 -12.94 -3.92
N ASN A 384 -13.08 -14.26 -4.12
CA ASN A 384 -11.91 -15.14 -4.20
C ASN A 384 -10.91 -14.75 -5.28
N ARG A 385 -11.39 -14.16 -6.38
CA ARG A 385 -10.55 -13.75 -7.50
C ARG A 385 -9.65 -12.54 -7.19
N ILE A 386 -10.14 -11.63 -6.38
CA ILE A 386 -9.43 -10.39 -6.03
C ILE A 386 -8.67 -10.50 -4.69
N ARG A 387 -8.90 -11.57 -3.95
CA ARG A 387 -8.31 -11.82 -2.63
C ARG A 387 -6.79 -11.84 -2.70
N SER A 388 -6.16 -10.90 -1.99
CA SER A 388 -4.70 -10.69 -1.99
C SER A 388 -4.08 -10.46 -3.37
N LEU A 389 -4.88 -10.01 -4.36
CA LEU A 389 -4.40 -9.71 -5.70
C LEU A 389 -3.48 -8.48 -5.66
N PRO A 390 -2.20 -8.60 -6.06
CA PRO A 390 -1.27 -7.49 -6.03
C PRO A 390 -1.64 -6.40 -7.04
N GLN A 391 -1.39 -5.14 -6.68
CA GLN A 391 -1.52 -3.99 -7.57
C GLN A 391 -0.13 -3.44 -7.90
N ARG A 392 0.35 -3.63 -9.13
CA ARG A 392 1.71 -3.21 -9.56
C ARG A 392 1.82 -1.72 -9.91
N ASN A 393 0.83 -0.93 -9.54
CA ASN A 393 0.88 0.52 -9.69
C ASN A 393 1.45 1.15 -8.41
N ALA A 394 2.50 1.96 -8.53
CA ALA A 394 3.18 2.62 -7.42
C ALA A 394 2.30 3.57 -6.58
N LEU A 395 1.11 3.92 -7.06
CA LEU A 395 0.14 4.74 -6.34
C LEU A 395 -0.66 3.93 -5.31
N HIS A 396 -0.84 2.63 -5.53
CA HIS A 396 -1.63 1.78 -4.64
C HIS A 396 -0.76 1.22 -3.53
N ARG A 397 -1.23 1.41 -2.30
CA ARG A 397 -0.56 0.91 -1.10
C ARG A 397 -0.95 -0.54 -0.76
N HIS A 398 -2.14 -0.98 -1.20
CA HIS A 398 -2.77 -2.22 -0.77
C HIS A 398 -3.04 -3.17 -1.94
N THR A 399 -3.25 -4.46 -1.65
CA THR A 399 -3.86 -5.41 -2.58
C THR A 399 -5.28 -4.97 -2.95
N VAL A 400 -5.84 -5.51 -4.06
CA VAL A 400 -7.16 -5.09 -4.55
C VAL A 400 -8.23 -5.24 -3.47
N ASP A 401 -8.33 -6.41 -2.84
CA ASP A 401 -9.31 -6.69 -1.78
C ASP A 401 -9.13 -5.78 -0.56
N ARG A 402 -7.90 -5.56 -0.13
CA ARG A 402 -7.63 -4.66 1.00
C ARG A 402 -7.94 -3.21 0.67
N HIS A 403 -7.62 -2.75 -0.54
CA HIS A 403 -7.98 -1.42 -1.02
C HIS A 403 -9.51 -1.20 -0.95
N MET A 404 -10.30 -2.18 -1.40
CA MET A 404 -11.76 -2.10 -1.35
C MET A 404 -12.30 -2.05 0.10
N VAL A 405 -11.69 -2.79 1.00
CA VAL A 405 -12.01 -2.72 2.45
C VAL A 405 -11.66 -1.35 3.02
N GLU A 406 -10.49 -0.80 2.70
CA GLU A 406 -10.10 0.54 3.13
C GLU A 406 -11.00 1.63 2.52
N THR A 407 -11.40 1.47 1.26
CA THR A 407 -12.37 2.38 0.63
C THR A 407 -13.71 2.36 1.36
N ALA A 408 -14.22 1.18 1.75
CA ALA A 408 -15.44 1.06 2.55
C ALA A 408 -15.28 1.70 3.95
N LEU A 409 -14.10 1.58 4.56
CA LEU A 409 -13.78 2.21 5.83
C LEU A 409 -13.86 3.74 5.72
N HIS A 410 -13.19 4.34 4.73
CA HIS A 410 -13.26 5.78 4.48
C HIS A 410 -14.67 6.25 4.09
N ALA A 411 -15.43 5.42 3.36
CA ALA A 411 -16.84 5.69 3.06
C ALA A 411 -17.69 5.77 4.33
N GLY A 412 -17.35 5.00 5.37
CA GLY A 412 -17.98 5.06 6.68
C GLY A 412 -17.96 6.46 7.32
N ASP A 413 -16.87 7.22 7.13
CA ASP A 413 -16.73 8.59 7.63
C ASP A 413 -17.66 9.58 6.90
N LEU A 414 -18.11 9.25 5.69
CA LEU A 414 -18.94 10.09 4.84
C LEU A 414 -20.44 9.74 4.90
N THR A 415 -20.82 8.72 5.65
CA THR A 415 -22.23 8.22 5.73
C THR A 415 -23.24 9.29 6.15
N ARG A 416 -22.83 10.28 6.94
CA ARG A 416 -23.68 11.40 7.38
C ARG A 416 -23.83 12.52 6.34
N GLN A 417 -23.06 12.45 5.26
CA GLN A 417 -23.00 13.48 4.22
C GLN A 417 -23.77 13.11 2.95
N VAL A 418 -24.32 11.88 2.90
CA VAL A 418 -25.05 11.34 1.75
C VAL A 418 -26.44 10.82 2.14
N HIS A 419 -27.37 10.83 1.18
CA HIS A 419 -28.76 10.40 1.40
C HIS A 419 -28.92 8.87 1.43
N ARG A 420 -28.02 8.11 0.80
CA ARG A 420 -28.04 6.64 0.74
C ARG A 420 -26.70 6.06 1.19
N PRO A 421 -26.39 6.14 2.50
CA PRO A 421 -25.13 5.62 3.04
C PRO A 421 -24.97 4.10 2.81
N ASP A 422 -26.05 3.35 2.77
CA ASP A 422 -26.06 1.92 2.44
C ASP A 422 -25.48 1.64 1.05
N LEU A 423 -25.90 2.40 0.03
CA LEU A 423 -25.38 2.25 -1.34
C LEU A 423 -23.93 2.73 -1.45
N LEU A 424 -23.57 3.80 -0.75
CA LEU A 424 -22.17 4.26 -0.70
C LEU A 424 -21.23 3.17 -0.17
N LEU A 425 -21.57 2.59 0.99
CA LEU A 425 -20.74 1.57 1.63
C LEU A 425 -20.58 0.31 0.77
N VAL A 426 -21.67 -0.15 0.16
CA VAL A 426 -21.66 -1.32 -0.72
C VAL A 426 -20.89 -1.02 -2.01
N SER A 427 -21.08 0.16 -2.60
CA SER A 427 -20.30 0.58 -3.78
C SER A 427 -18.80 0.67 -3.46
N ALA A 428 -18.44 1.22 -2.31
CA ALA A 428 -17.06 1.33 -1.86
C ALA A 428 -16.40 -0.05 -1.71
N LEU A 429 -17.13 -1.04 -1.16
CA LEU A 429 -16.62 -2.41 -1.05
C LEU A 429 -16.52 -3.13 -2.40
N LEU A 430 -17.30 -2.76 -3.42
CA LEU A 430 -17.42 -3.51 -4.67
C LEU A 430 -16.87 -2.79 -5.91
N HIS A 431 -16.39 -1.54 -5.80
CA HIS A 431 -16.07 -0.69 -6.96
C HIS A 431 -15.01 -1.27 -7.91
N ASP A 432 -14.06 -2.02 -7.37
CA ASP A 432 -12.92 -2.57 -8.10
C ASP A 432 -13.04 -4.09 -8.39
N MET A 433 -14.25 -4.64 -8.32
CA MET A 433 -14.49 -6.06 -8.61
C MET A 433 -14.07 -6.50 -10.00
N GLY A 434 -13.86 -5.59 -10.95
CA GLY A 434 -13.37 -5.89 -12.30
C GLY A 434 -11.86 -6.05 -12.42
N LYS A 435 -11.07 -5.63 -11.44
CA LYS A 435 -9.59 -5.72 -11.49
C LYS A 435 -9.11 -7.17 -11.65
N GLY A 436 -8.00 -7.34 -12.35
CA GLY A 436 -7.42 -8.67 -12.66
C GLY A 436 -8.11 -9.42 -13.81
N LEU A 437 -9.08 -8.81 -14.48
CA LEU A 437 -9.71 -9.33 -15.70
C LEU A 437 -9.27 -8.51 -16.92
N PRO A 438 -9.30 -9.11 -18.14
CA PRO A 438 -9.03 -8.37 -19.37
C PRO A 438 -10.08 -7.27 -19.61
N GLY A 439 -9.64 -6.17 -20.22
CA GLY A 439 -10.51 -5.04 -20.57
C GLY A 439 -10.51 -3.93 -19.52
N ASP A 440 -11.48 -3.02 -19.63
CA ASP A 440 -11.68 -1.95 -18.68
C ASP A 440 -12.32 -2.48 -17.38
N HIS A 441 -11.63 -2.28 -16.26
CA HIS A 441 -12.06 -2.85 -14.97
C HIS A 441 -13.35 -2.22 -14.44
N SER A 442 -13.65 -0.96 -14.80
CA SER A 442 -14.88 -0.29 -14.37
C SER A 442 -16.09 -0.90 -15.07
N THR A 443 -15.99 -1.12 -16.40
CA THR A 443 -17.02 -1.77 -17.20
C THR A 443 -17.23 -3.22 -16.75
N THR A 444 -16.16 -3.99 -16.65
CA THR A 444 -16.23 -5.38 -16.18
C THR A 444 -16.73 -5.46 -14.73
N GLY A 445 -16.35 -4.51 -13.90
CA GLY A 445 -16.79 -4.40 -12.51
C GLY A 445 -18.31 -4.18 -12.42
N ALA A 446 -18.85 -3.27 -13.22
CA ALA A 446 -20.31 -2.99 -13.27
C ALA A 446 -21.11 -4.24 -13.66
N GLU A 447 -20.64 -5.03 -14.63
CA GLU A 447 -21.27 -6.31 -15.01
C GLU A 447 -21.23 -7.34 -13.88
N ILE A 448 -20.15 -7.40 -13.10
CA ILE A 448 -19.98 -8.36 -11.99
C ILE A 448 -20.82 -7.97 -10.79
N VAL A 449 -20.92 -6.69 -10.44
CA VAL A 449 -21.63 -6.27 -9.21
C VAL A 449 -23.14 -6.45 -9.31
N LYS A 450 -23.71 -6.36 -10.49
CA LYS A 450 -25.16 -6.54 -10.72
C LYS A 450 -25.70 -7.87 -10.16
N PRO A 451 -25.22 -9.06 -10.57
CA PRO A 451 -25.69 -10.32 -10.01
C PRO A 451 -25.36 -10.47 -8.51
N ILE A 452 -24.28 -9.87 -8.01
CA ILE A 452 -23.95 -9.88 -6.59
C ILE A 452 -25.06 -9.17 -5.80
N LEU A 453 -25.43 -7.95 -6.20
CA LEU A 453 -26.45 -7.15 -5.53
C LEU A 453 -27.84 -7.80 -5.60
N GLN A 454 -28.18 -8.42 -6.71
CA GLN A 454 -29.43 -9.18 -6.85
C GLN A 454 -29.48 -10.37 -5.87
N ARG A 455 -28.36 -11.12 -5.73
CA ARG A 455 -28.24 -12.17 -4.73
C ARG A 455 -28.32 -11.63 -3.30
N MET A 456 -27.77 -10.44 -3.05
CA MET A 456 -27.90 -9.75 -1.75
C MET A 456 -29.32 -9.21 -1.50
N GLY A 457 -30.22 -9.26 -2.49
CA GLY A 457 -31.61 -8.85 -2.36
C GLY A 457 -31.81 -7.34 -2.39
N PHE A 458 -30.94 -6.58 -3.04
CA PHE A 458 -31.19 -5.16 -3.29
C PHE A 458 -32.24 -4.96 -4.35
N PRO A 459 -33.11 -3.93 -4.22
CA PRO A 459 -34.09 -3.56 -5.24
C PRO A 459 -33.38 -3.15 -6.57
N ASP A 460 -34.06 -3.40 -7.71
CA ASP A 460 -33.48 -3.12 -9.03
C ASP A 460 -33.02 -1.68 -9.22
N ASN A 461 -33.73 -0.70 -8.66
CA ASN A 461 -33.30 0.71 -8.71
C ASN A 461 -31.96 0.92 -7.97
N ASP A 462 -31.80 0.30 -6.80
CA ASP A 462 -30.58 0.38 -6.00
C ASP A 462 -29.42 -0.35 -6.71
N VAL A 463 -29.72 -1.49 -7.35
CA VAL A 463 -28.75 -2.22 -8.19
C VAL A 463 -28.25 -1.32 -9.32
N SER A 464 -29.15 -0.61 -10.02
CA SER A 464 -28.78 0.30 -11.12
C SER A 464 -27.92 1.48 -10.64
N VAL A 465 -28.19 2.02 -9.46
CA VAL A 465 -27.35 3.10 -8.88
C VAL A 465 -25.95 2.58 -8.59
N VAL A 466 -25.80 1.44 -7.91
CA VAL A 466 -24.48 0.87 -7.60
C VAL A 466 -23.74 0.48 -8.88
N GLU A 467 -24.40 -0.11 -9.87
CA GLU A 467 -23.84 -0.41 -11.20
C GLU A 467 -23.27 0.86 -11.84
N THR A 468 -24.02 1.98 -11.80
CA THR A 468 -23.57 3.30 -12.30
C THR A 468 -22.36 3.83 -11.50
N LEU A 469 -22.37 3.71 -10.17
CA LEU A 469 -21.26 4.15 -9.33
C LEU A 469 -19.99 3.38 -9.63
N VAL A 470 -20.07 2.06 -9.80
CA VAL A 470 -18.93 1.20 -10.15
C VAL A 470 -18.42 1.53 -11.56
N LEU A 471 -19.31 1.66 -12.54
CA LEU A 471 -18.95 2.01 -13.92
C LEU A 471 -18.19 3.34 -14.00
N HIS A 472 -18.60 4.32 -13.20
CA HIS A 472 -18.10 5.68 -13.29
C HIS A 472 -17.23 6.12 -12.10
N HIS A 473 -16.71 5.18 -11.26
CA HIS A 473 -15.98 5.56 -10.05
C HIS A 473 -14.73 6.42 -10.31
N LEU A 474 -14.09 6.31 -11.49
CA LEU A 474 -12.95 7.12 -11.89
C LEU A 474 -13.34 8.44 -12.59
N LEU A 475 -14.61 8.62 -12.98
CA LEU A 475 -15.07 9.73 -13.83
C LEU A 475 -14.71 11.09 -13.23
N LEU A 476 -15.12 11.36 -11.99
CA LEU A 476 -14.93 12.67 -11.37
C LEU A 476 -13.44 12.99 -11.19
N SER A 477 -12.66 12.02 -10.73
CA SER A 477 -11.21 12.19 -10.58
C SER A 477 -10.51 12.45 -11.92
N THR A 478 -10.90 11.75 -12.97
CA THR A 478 -10.33 11.88 -14.32
C THR A 478 -10.71 13.24 -14.92
N VAL A 479 -11.99 13.59 -14.91
CA VAL A 479 -12.46 14.84 -15.50
C VAL A 479 -11.87 16.05 -14.77
N ALA A 480 -11.93 16.07 -13.43
CA ALA A 480 -11.44 17.19 -12.64
C ALA A 480 -9.94 17.46 -12.82
N THR A 481 -9.13 16.43 -13.08
CA THR A 481 -7.68 16.57 -13.22
C THR A 481 -7.19 16.66 -14.65
N ARG A 482 -8.06 16.42 -15.65
CA ARG A 482 -7.66 16.36 -17.07
C ARG A 482 -8.48 17.28 -17.97
N ARG A 483 -9.56 17.91 -17.47
CA ARG A 483 -10.41 18.77 -18.30
C ARG A 483 -10.51 20.16 -17.74
N ASP A 484 -10.75 21.11 -18.63
CA ASP A 484 -11.03 22.48 -18.25
C ASP A 484 -12.44 22.59 -17.66
N LEU A 485 -12.53 22.85 -16.36
CA LEU A 485 -13.81 22.95 -15.64
C LEU A 485 -14.59 24.23 -16.01
N ASP A 486 -13.95 25.22 -16.64
CA ASP A 486 -14.64 26.42 -17.12
C ASP A 486 -15.27 26.21 -18.51
N ASP A 487 -14.95 25.11 -19.21
CA ASP A 487 -15.60 24.78 -20.47
C ASP A 487 -16.95 24.07 -20.21
N PRO A 488 -18.08 24.61 -20.71
CA PRO A 488 -19.39 23.98 -20.56
C PRO A 488 -19.46 22.56 -21.06
N THR A 489 -18.71 22.19 -22.10
CA THR A 489 -18.66 20.84 -22.67
C THR A 489 -18.17 19.84 -21.62
N THR A 490 -17.18 20.20 -20.82
CA THR A 490 -16.67 19.37 -19.72
C THR A 490 -17.78 19.04 -18.71
N ILE A 491 -18.57 20.02 -18.31
CA ILE A 491 -19.64 19.81 -17.33
C ILE A 491 -20.78 18.99 -17.95
N ASN A 492 -21.17 19.33 -19.19
CA ASN A 492 -22.25 18.61 -19.91
C ASN A 492 -21.89 17.15 -20.12
N SER A 493 -20.63 16.81 -20.44
CA SER A 493 -20.21 15.41 -20.60
C SER A 493 -20.40 14.56 -19.34
N VAL A 494 -20.28 15.15 -18.15
CA VAL A 494 -20.60 14.45 -16.89
C VAL A 494 -22.11 14.38 -16.68
N CYS A 495 -22.87 15.44 -16.99
CA CYS A 495 -24.33 15.46 -16.88
C CYS A 495 -25.02 14.45 -17.79
N ASP A 496 -24.47 14.21 -18.99
CA ASP A 496 -24.98 13.22 -19.97
C ASP A 496 -24.83 11.78 -19.46
N LEU A 497 -23.79 11.51 -18.67
CA LEU A 497 -23.56 10.21 -18.05
C LEU A 497 -24.37 10.05 -16.75
N ILE A 498 -24.46 11.11 -15.96
CA ILE A 498 -25.10 11.08 -14.64
C ILE A 498 -26.00 12.32 -14.48
N SER A 499 -27.29 12.11 -14.68
CA SER A 499 -28.30 13.18 -14.64
C SER A 499 -29.00 13.32 -13.27
N ASP A 500 -28.76 12.41 -12.32
CA ASP A 500 -29.39 12.43 -11.01
C ASP A 500 -28.47 13.04 -9.94
N PRO A 501 -28.93 14.09 -9.22
CA PRO A 501 -28.14 14.77 -8.18
C PRO A 501 -27.73 13.86 -7.01
N LEU A 502 -28.52 12.83 -6.67
CA LEU A 502 -28.21 11.90 -5.58
C LEU A 502 -27.10 10.94 -6.00
N THR A 503 -27.12 10.49 -7.24
CA THR A 503 -26.07 9.63 -7.81
C THR A 503 -24.71 10.40 -7.88
N ILE A 504 -24.73 11.67 -8.29
CA ILE A 504 -23.51 12.52 -8.26
C ILE A 504 -22.98 12.71 -6.83
N GLU A 505 -23.87 12.84 -5.83
CA GLU A 505 -23.45 12.93 -4.42
C GLU A 505 -22.75 11.66 -3.96
N LEU A 506 -23.32 10.49 -4.27
CA LEU A 506 -22.71 9.19 -3.94
C LEU A 506 -21.40 8.99 -4.68
N LEU A 507 -21.34 9.34 -5.97
CA LEU A 507 -20.11 9.22 -6.76
C LEU A 507 -18.98 10.14 -6.22
N HIS A 508 -19.34 11.34 -5.75
CA HIS A 508 -18.38 12.23 -5.09
C HIS A 508 -17.82 11.62 -3.81
N ALA A 509 -18.70 11.10 -2.95
CA ALA A 509 -18.29 10.44 -1.71
C ALA A 509 -17.44 9.18 -1.98
N LEU A 510 -17.80 8.39 -3.00
CA LEU A 510 -17.00 7.24 -3.45
C LEU A 510 -15.62 7.67 -3.94
N SER A 511 -15.53 8.74 -4.76
CA SER A 511 -14.24 9.25 -5.27
C SER A 511 -13.33 9.76 -4.16
N ILE A 512 -13.89 10.36 -3.09
CA ILE A 512 -13.13 10.76 -1.90
C ILE A 512 -12.58 9.52 -1.18
N SER A 513 -13.45 8.53 -0.94
CA SER A 513 -13.11 7.32 -0.19
C SER A 513 -12.05 6.47 -0.90
N ASP A 514 -12.22 6.27 -2.20
CA ASP A 514 -11.27 5.56 -3.07
C ASP A 514 -9.90 6.29 -3.12
N GLY A 515 -9.93 7.61 -3.33
CA GLY A 515 -8.72 8.42 -3.34
C GLY A 515 -7.94 8.36 -2.04
N GLN A 516 -8.62 8.42 -0.89
CA GLN A 516 -8.01 8.30 0.44
C GLN A 516 -7.42 6.90 0.68
N ALA A 517 -8.13 5.84 0.28
CA ALA A 517 -7.67 4.46 0.37
C ALA A 517 -6.46 4.18 -0.52
N THR A 518 -6.35 4.86 -1.66
CA THR A 518 -5.19 4.74 -2.57
C THR A 518 -3.94 5.36 -1.94
N GLY A 519 -4.05 6.52 -1.28
CA GLY A 519 -2.97 7.16 -0.53
C GLY A 519 -2.87 8.68 -0.73
N SER A 520 -2.05 9.33 0.08
CA SER A 520 -1.90 10.80 0.08
C SER A 520 -1.38 11.38 -1.24
N THR A 521 -0.60 10.64 -2.00
CA THR A 521 -0.13 11.03 -3.33
C THR A 521 -1.25 10.99 -4.38
N ALA A 522 -2.22 10.09 -4.21
CA ALA A 522 -3.37 9.94 -5.10
C ALA A 522 -4.50 10.92 -4.77
N TRP A 523 -4.65 11.34 -3.51
CA TRP A 523 -5.69 12.25 -3.03
C TRP A 523 -5.11 13.40 -2.22
N SER A 524 -4.64 14.44 -2.93
CA SER A 524 -4.17 15.70 -2.32
C SER A 524 -5.34 16.65 -2.05
N SER A 525 -5.13 17.66 -1.19
CA SER A 525 -6.10 18.75 -0.93
C SER A 525 -6.49 19.48 -2.21
N TRP A 526 -5.54 19.68 -3.12
CA TRP A 526 -5.78 20.27 -4.42
C TRP A 526 -6.72 19.43 -5.30
N LYS A 527 -6.47 18.11 -5.43
CA LYS A 527 -7.34 17.22 -6.20
C LYS A 527 -8.75 17.17 -5.61
N ALA A 528 -8.85 17.14 -4.28
CA ALA A 528 -10.14 17.20 -3.58
C ALA A 528 -10.91 18.47 -3.93
N SER A 529 -10.22 19.62 -3.97
CA SER A 529 -10.87 20.91 -4.33
C SER A 529 -11.34 20.94 -5.78
N LEU A 530 -10.60 20.37 -6.72
CA LEU A 530 -11.00 20.28 -8.12
C LEU A 530 -12.23 19.39 -8.31
N VAL A 531 -12.24 18.23 -7.67
CA VAL A 531 -13.39 17.30 -7.72
C VAL A 531 -14.63 17.97 -7.10
N ALA A 532 -14.47 18.66 -5.97
CA ALA A 532 -15.58 19.36 -5.33
C ALA A 532 -16.12 20.52 -6.22
N ASP A 533 -15.25 21.27 -6.91
CA ASP A 533 -15.67 22.30 -7.86
C ASP A 533 -16.44 21.71 -9.04
N LEU A 534 -15.92 20.62 -9.64
CA LEU A 534 -16.61 19.87 -10.70
C LEU A 534 -18.02 19.46 -10.25
N VAL A 535 -18.13 18.80 -9.09
CA VAL A 535 -19.40 18.31 -8.55
C VAL A 535 -20.39 19.46 -8.31
N ASN A 536 -19.92 20.59 -7.77
CA ASN A 536 -20.77 21.77 -7.55
C ASN A 536 -21.30 22.34 -8.86
N ARG A 537 -20.49 22.38 -9.91
CA ARG A 537 -20.91 22.84 -11.25
C ARG A 537 -21.90 21.88 -11.90
N VAL A 538 -21.62 20.57 -11.83
CA VAL A 538 -22.53 19.53 -12.32
C VAL A 538 -23.88 19.59 -11.61
N LYS A 539 -23.92 19.71 -10.27
CA LYS A 539 -25.17 19.87 -9.50
C LYS A 539 -25.97 21.10 -9.92
N LYS A 540 -25.31 22.24 -10.16
CA LYS A 540 -25.97 23.46 -10.65
C LYS A 540 -26.54 23.28 -12.05
N GLN A 541 -25.82 22.62 -12.94
CA GLN A 541 -26.26 22.34 -14.31
C GLN A 541 -27.48 21.41 -14.32
N ILE A 542 -27.43 20.31 -13.58
CA ILE A 542 -28.55 19.36 -13.43
C ILE A 542 -29.80 20.05 -12.83
N SER A 543 -29.60 20.97 -11.88
CA SER A 543 -30.69 21.70 -11.23
C SER A 543 -31.27 22.83 -12.09
N GLY A 544 -30.77 23.05 -13.32
CA GLY A 544 -31.23 24.10 -14.23
C GLY A 544 -30.83 25.53 -13.83
N VAL A 545 -29.94 25.67 -12.84
CA VAL A 545 -29.41 26.98 -12.41
C VAL A 545 -28.43 27.55 -13.45
N GLY A 546 -27.86 26.66 -14.29
CA GLY A 546 -26.87 26.99 -15.29
C GLY A 546 -25.47 27.24 -14.72
N LEU A 547 -24.49 27.24 -15.63
CA LEU A 547 -23.09 27.47 -15.28
C LEU A 547 -22.83 28.96 -15.06
N PRO A 548 -21.96 29.36 -14.13
CA PRO A 548 -21.53 30.73 -14.03
C PRO A 548 -20.83 31.14 -15.32
N PRO A 549 -21.02 32.39 -15.80
CA PRO A 549 -20.27 32.86 -16.95
C PRO A 549 -18.78 32.81 -16.67
N GLN A 550 -17.98 32.59 -17.73
CA GLN A 550 -16.52 32.65 -17.58
C GLN A 550 -16.09 33.97 -16.90
N PRO A 551 -15.15 33.90 -15.94
CA PRO A 551 -14.70 35.11 -15.25
C PRO A 551 -14.21 36.13 -16.27
N GLU A 552 -14.79 37.34 -16.26
CA GLU A 552 -14.28 38.47 -17.05
C GLU A 552 -12.91 38.89 -16.52
N PHE A 553 -12.09 39.46 -17.41
CA PHE A 553 -10.84 40.11 -16.96
C PHE A 553 -11.17 41.26 -16.01
N SER A 554 -10.46 41.34 -14.90
CA SER A 554 -10.54 42.49 -14.01
C SER A 554 -10.04 43.76 -14.75
N GLU A 555 -10.47 44.92 -14.32
CA GLU A 555 -10.00 46.16 -14.93
C GLU A 555 -8.48 46.33 -14.85
N SER A 556 -7.86 45.85 -13.74
CA SER A 556 -6.41 45.86 -13.62
C SER A 556 -5.71 44.91 -14.63
N GLU A 557 -6.28 43.76 -14.91
CA GLU A 557 -5.75 42.85 -15.95
C GLU A 557 -5.92 43.43 -17.34
N LYS A 558 -7.05 44.09 -17.62
CA LYS A 558 -7.28 44.75 -18.90
C LYS A 558 -6.28 45.89 -19.13
N ASP A 559 -5.99 46.69 -18.09
CA ASP A 559 -5.05 47.81 -18.19
C ASP A 559 -3.61 47.31 -18.35
N LEU A 560 -3.22 46.26 -17.60
CA LEU A 560 -1.91 45.59 -17.75
C LEU A 560 -1.75 45.01 -19.16
N ALA A 561 -2.77 44.33 -19.69
CA ALA A 561 -2.73 43.74 -21.03
C ALA A 561 -2.63 44.81 -22.13
N LYS A 562 -3.35 45.97 -22.00
CA LYS A 562 -3.24 47.11 -22.92
C LYS A 562 -1.85 47.75 -22.91
N SER A 563 -1.12 47.68 -21.76
CA SER A 563 0.21 48.28 -21.66
C SER A 563 1.25 47.60 -22.55
N GLY A 564 1.01 46.36 -22.97
CA GLY A 564 1.97 45.53 -23.73
C GLY A 564 3.23 45.20 -22.97
N GLN A 565 3.31 45.49 -21.65
CA GLN A 565 4.48 45.20 -20.82
C GLN A 565 4.36 43.80 -20.19
N ILE A 566 5.52 43.19 -19.94
CA ILE A 566 5.57 41.90 -19.22
C ILE A 566 5.23 42.15 -17.75
N HIS A 567 4.20 41.46 -17.28
CA HIS A 567 3.78 41.47 -15.89
C HIS A 567 3.84 40.05 -15.33
N LEU A 568 4.27 39.91 -14.07
CA LEU A 568 4.20 38.69 -13.30
C LEU A 568 3.77 39.06 -11.89
N SER A 569 2.77 38.36 -11.37
CA SER A 569 2.38 38.45 -9.96
C SER A 569 2.15 37.05 -9.39
N ILE A 570 2.33 36.92 -8.07
CA ILE A 570 2.34 35.66 -7.34
C ILE A 570 1.26 35.70 -6.26
N ILE A 571 0.39 34.69 -6.26
CA ILE A 571 -0.62 34.49 -5.21
C ILE A 571 -0.35 33.12 -4.60
N LYS A 572 0.10 33.07 -3.34
CA LYS A 572 0.29 31.81 -2.60
C LYS A 572 -1.03 31.35 -2.00
N ARG A 573 -1.40 30.08 -2.23
CA ARG A 573 -2.58 29.42 -1.67
C ARG A 573 -2.15 28.06 -1.13
N ASP A 574 -2.10 27.89 0.17
CA ASP A 574 -1.70 26.64 0.84
C ASP A 574 -0.50 25.96 0.16
N GLU A 575 -0.72 24.82 -0.48
CA GLU A 575 0.32 24.05 -1.17
C GLU A 575 0.60 24.52 -2.61
N ILE A 576 -0.29 25.35 -3.21
CA ILE A 576 -0.21 25.77 -4.62
C ILE A 576 0.08 27.25 -4.73
N THR A 577 0.93 27.59 -5.68
CA THR A 577 1.20 28.97 -6.07
C THR A 577 0.53 29.28 -7.41
N GLU A 578 -0.31 30.31 -7.43
CA GLU A 578 -0.90 30.86 -8.66
C GLU A 578 0.00 31.98 -9.17
N LEU A 579 0.40 31.89 -10.46
CA LEU A 579 1.14 32.94 -11.15
C LEU A 579 0.25 33.54 -12.22
N LEU A 580 0.07 34.85 -12.18
CA LEU A 580 -0.51 35.60 -13.28
C LEU A 580 0.64 36.19 -14.10
N ILE A 581 0.72 35.81 -15.37
CA ILE A 581 1.71 36.29 -16.32
C ILE A 581 0.97 36.95 -17.47
N ILE A 582 1.31 38.21 -17.75
CA ILE A 582 0.79 38.94 -18.91
C ILE A 582 1.98 39.30 -19.79
N ALA A 583 1.90 38.99 -21.08
CA ALA A 583 2.95 39.26 -22.05
C ALA A 583 2.37 39.43 -23.46
N PRO A 584 3.09 40.06 -24.42
CA PRO A 584 2.67 40.12 -25.81
C PRO A 584 2.38 38.71 -26.37
N ASP A 585 1.20 38.53 -26.97
CA ASP A 585 0.76 37.21 -27.46
C ASP A 585 1.52 36.80 -28.71
N ARG A 586 1.97 35.55 -28.77
CA ARG A 586 2.68 34.94 -29.89
C ARG A 586 2.64 33.42 -29.82
N PRO A 587 2.66 32.73 -30.99
CA PRO A 587 2.76 31.26 -31.01
C PRO A 587 3.95 30.74 -30.19
N GLY A 588 3.74 29.66 -29.42
CA GLY A 588 4.75 29.05 -28.58
C GLY A 588 5.03 29.76 -27.25
N LEU A 589 4.27 30.81 -26.90
CA LEU A 589 4.45 31.55 -25.65
C LEU A 589 4.24 30.63 -24.44
N LEU A 590 3.19 29.80 -24.47
CA LEU A 590 2.91 28.86 -23.38
C LEU A 590 4.07 27.87 -23.16
N SER A 591 4.61 27.32 -24.24
CA SER A 591 5.79 26.42 -24.19
C SER A 591 6.99 27.11 -23.54
N LEU A 592 7.31 28.34 -23.96
CA LEU A 592 8.43 29.09 -23.45
C LEU A 592 8.29 29.38 -21.96
N VAL A 593 7.09 29.77 -21.50
CA VAL A 593 6.80 29.97 -20.07
C VAL A 593 6.88 28.66 -19.31
N ALA A 594 6.40 27.54 -19.85
CA ALA A 594 6.55 26.22 -19.25
C ALA A 594 8.02 25.85 -19.02
N GLY A 595 8.87 26.09 -20.01
CA GLY A 595 10.32 25.90 -19.90
C GLY A 595 10.96 26.81 -18.85
N PHE A 596 10.56 28.10 -18.83
CA PHE A 596 10.98 29.06 -17.80
C PHE A 596 10.59 28.58 -16.38
N LEU A 597 9.37 28.09 -16.18
CA LEU A 597 8.95 27.55 -14.89
C LEU A 597 9.75 26.31 -14.50
N THR A 598 10.03 25.44 -15.47
CA THR A 598 10.88 24.24 -15.27
C THR A 598 12.25 24.61 -14.76
N ILE A 599 12.97 25.57 -15.37
CA ILE A 599 14.32 25.96 -14.92
C ILE A 599 14.30 26.61 -13.52
N ASN A 600 13.19 27.24 -13.13
CA ASN A 600 13.01 27.83 -11.81
C ASN A 600 12.44 26.88 -10.75
N ARG A 601 12.39 25.56 -11.02
CA ARG A 601 11.92 24.50 -10.11
C ARG A 601 10.45 24.64 -9.69
N LEU A 602 9.63 25.10 -10.62
CA LEU A 602 8.19 25.24 -10.46
C LEU A 602 7.48 24.19 -11.30
N ASN A 603 6.90 23.19 -10.65
CA ASN A 603 6.19 22.09 -11.30
C ASN A 603 4.78 22.55 -11.69
N VAL A 604 4.50 22.61 -12.98
CA VAL A 604 3.21 23.06 -13.51
C VAL A 604 2.13 22.01 -13.20
N ARG A 605 0.96 22.49 -12.77
CA ARG A 605 -0.27 21.68 -12.61
C ARG A 605 -1.34 22.06 -13.61
N SER A 606 -1.50 23.35 -13.88
CA SER A 606 -2.33 23.81 -14.99
C SER A 606 -1.81 25.12 -15.54
N ALA A 607 -2.10 25.37 -16.82
CA ALA A 607 -1.85 26.60 -17.51
C ALA A 607 -3.08 26.96 -18.34
N ARG A 608 -3.51 28.24 -18.32
CA ARG A 608 -4.56 28.77 -19.17
C ARG A 608 -4.12 30.10 -19.76
N THR A 609 -4.36 30.26 -21.05
CA THR A 609 -4.05 31.47 -21.80
C THR A 609 -5.32 32.02 -22.43
N ARG A 610 -5.61 33.30 -22.18
CA ARG A 610 -6.67 34.04 -22.88
C ARG A 610 -6.08 35.33 -23.43
N THR A 611 -6.40 35.65 -24.68
CA THR A 611 -5.90 36.86 -25.32
C THR A 611 -6.82 38.01 -25.04
N PHE A 612 -6.26 39.15 -24.61
CA PHE A 612 -6.95 40.41 -24.51
C PHE A 612 -6.12 41.50 -25.20
N ALA A 613 -6.71 42.17 -26.16
CA ALA A 613 -6.01 43.06 -27.10
C ALA A 613 -4.88 42.30 -27.85
N SER A 614 -3.63 42.70 -27.64
CA SER A 614 -2.45 42.04 -28.21
C SER A 614 -1.63 41.29 -27.17
N SER A 615 -2.17 41.05 -25.99
CA SER A 615 -1.45 40.40 -24.91
C SER A 615 -2.14 39.09 -24.47
N ALA A 616 -1.34 38.09 -24.20
CA ALA A 616 -1.76 36.85 -23.53
C ALA A 616 -1.81 37.09 -22.03
N VAL A 617 -2.95 36.80 -21.42
CA VAL A 617 -3.16 36.75 -19.96
C VAL A 617 -3.14 35.29 -19.56
N MET A 618 -2.06 34.88 -18.92
CA MET A 618 -1.78 33.47 -18.56
C MET A 618 -1.91 33.28 -17.05
N ARG A 619 -2.70 32.27 -16.64
CA ARG A 619 -2.80 31.82 -15.25
C ARG A 619 -2.14 30.45 -15.14
N TRP A 620 -1.18 30.36 -14.26
CA TRP A 620 -0.42 29.13 -14.01
C TRP A 620 -0.61 28.69 -12.58
N LEU A 621 -0.97 27.44 -12.38
CA LEU A 621 -0.93 26.79 -11.06
C LEU A 621 0.33 25.95 -10.99
N VAL A 622 1.19 26.24 -10.02
CA VAL A 622 2.49 25.58 -9.87
C VAL A 622 2.71 25.09 -8.43
N LEU A 623 3.46 24.01 -8.30
CA LEU A 623 3.99 23.51 -7.03
C LEU A 623 5.51 23.73 -7.02
N PRO A 624 6.06 24.46 -6.03
CA PRO A 624 7.50 24.53 -5.86
C PRO A 624 8.11 23.14 -5.58
N ASP A 625 9.24 22.83 -6.21
CA ASP A 625 10.03 21.66 -5.87
C ASP A 625 10.56 21.79 -4.42
N VAL A 626 10.77 20.68 -3.73
CA VAL A 626 11.35 20.64 -2.36
C VAL A 626 12.69 21.41 -2.27
N TYR A 627 13.44 21.49 -3.37
CA TYR A 627 14.69 22.22 -3.48
C TYR A 627 14.55 23.58 -4.17
N ALA A 628 13.31 24.09 -4.35
CA ALA A 628 13.10 25.40 -4.93
C ALA A 628 13.58 26.49 -3.94
N PRO A 629 14.33 27.50 -4.40
CA PRO A 629 14.67 28.64 -3.56
C PRO A 629 13.38 29.43 -3.25
N ASP A 630 13.43 30.25 -2.20
CA ASP A 630 12.31 31.18 -1.92
C ASP A 630 12.00 32.03 -3.15
N ILE A 631 10.74 31.99 -3.57
CA ILE A 631 10.27 32.65 -4.79
C ILE A 631 10.20 34.16 -4.56
N SER A 632 11.14 34.89 -5.14
CA SER A 632 11.11 36.34 -5.23
C SER A 632 10.42 36.77 -6.52
N GLU A 633 9.29 37.49 -6.41
CA GLU A 633 8.54 37.99 -7.57
C GLU A 633 9.39 38.82 -8.52
N SER A 634 10.23 39.71 -7.97
CA SER A 634 11.12 40.56 -8.76
C SER A 634 12.18 39.77 -9.53
N ALA A 635 12.80 38.74 -8.90
CA ALA A 635 13.77 37.91 -9.55
C ALA A 635 13.14 37.02 -10.64
N LEU A 636 11.96 36.47 -10.38
CA LEU A 636 11.21 35.72 -11.40
C LEU A 636 10.80 36.59 -12.58
N LYS A 637 10.32 37.81 -12.32
CA LYS A 637 9.94 38.76 -13.38
C LYS A 637 11.13 39.13 -14.25
N GLN A 638 12.30 39.37 -13.65
CA GLN A 638 13.54 39.67 -14.40
C GLN A 638 13.95 38.46 -15.26
N SER A 639 13.99 37.27 -14.70
CA SER A 639 14.32 36.05 -15.43
C SER A 639 13.33 35.72 -16.54
N LEU A 640 12.03 35.94 -16.30
CA LEU A 640 10.99 35.77 -17.30
C LEU A 640 11.19 36.77 -18.47
N THR A 641 11.51 38.02 -18.16
CA THR A 641 11.80 39.03 -19.18
C THR A 641 12.96 38.65 -20.06
N GLN A 642 14.07 38.14 -19.47
CA GLN A 642 15.21 37.61 -20.23
C GLN A 642 14.82 36.44 -21.13
N ALA A 643 14.03 35.48 -20.60
CA ALA A 643 13.54 34.36 -21.37
C ALA A 643 12.68 34.78 -22.57
N LEU A 644 11.74 35.72 -22.35
CA LEU A 644 10.85 36.22 -23.38
C LEU A 644 11.59 37.03 -24.46
N ASN A 645 12.67 37.74 -24.10
CA ASN A 645 13.55 38.45 -25.02
C ASN A 645 14.54 37.57 -25.78
N GLY A 646 14.62 36.26 -25.45
CA GLY A 646 15.58 35.34 -26.06
C GLY A 646 17.01 35.49 -25.52
N GLU A 647 17.19 36.19 -24.41
CA GLU A 647 18.50 36.36 -23.73
C GLU A 647 18.87 35.13 -22.89
N LEU A 648 17.92 34.24 -22.65
CA LEU A 648 18.08 32.99 -21.87
C LEU A 648 17.73 31.80 -22.76
N ASP A 649 18.71 30.92 -23.02
CA ASP A 649 18.47 29.66 -23.74
C ASP A 649 17.81 28.63 -22.82
N ILE A 650 16.49 28.54 -22.91
CA ILE A 650 15.66 27.63 -22.11
C ILE A 650 16.02 26.17 -22.40
N ALA A 651 16.25 25.81 -23.65
CA ALA A 651 16.54 24.43 -24.04
C ALA A 651 17.86 23.93 -23.44
N GLU A 652 18.91 24.77 -23.51
CA GLU A 652 20.20 24.41 -22.95
C GLU A 652 20.15 24.35 -21.41
N LYS A 653 19.45 25.27 -20.77
CA LYS A 653 19.25 25.25 -19.31
C LYS A 653 18.49 24.03 -18.82
N ILE A 654 17.48 23.56 -19.55
CA ILE A 654 16.79 22.30 -19.23
C ILE A 654 17.72 21.12 -19.38
N LYS A 655 18.55 21.06 -20.44
CA LYS A 655 19.56 19.99 -20.62
C LYS A 655 20.60 19.96 -19.51
N GLU A 656 21.17 21.11 -19.15
CA GLU A 656 22.10 21.24 -18.01
C GLU A 656 21.48 20.68 -16.72
N ARG A 657 20.21 20.99 -16.51
CA ARG A 657 19.50 20.55 -15.33
C ARG A 657 19.20 19.04 -15.35
N VAL A 658 18.74 18.50 -16.46
CA VAL A 658 18.53 17.05 -16.65
C VAL A 658 19.83 16.29 -16.41
N ALA A 659 20.95 16.79 -16.95
CA ALA A 659 22.27 16.18 -16.73
C ALA A 659 22.74 16.16 -15.27
N SER A 660 22.27 17.12 -14.46
CA SER A 660 22.55 17.17 -13.01
C SER A 660 21.74 16.18 -12.15
N TYR A 661 20.64 15.66 -12.69
CA TYR A 661 19.81 14.65 -12.03
C TYR A 661 20.23 13.25 -12.48
N ARG A 662 20.77 12.44 -11.57
CA ARG A 662 20.96 11.00 -11.82
C ARG A 662 19.59 10.32 -11.75
N SER A 663 19.02 9.98 -12.89
CA SER A 663 17.86 9.11 -12.94
C SER A 663 18.23 7.71 -12.42
N THR A 664 17.60 7.29 -11.33
CA THR A 664 17.79 5.97 -10.70
C THR A 664 16.60 5.05 -10.91
N SER A 665 15.65 5.39 -11.77
CA SER A 665 14.43 4.58 -11.94
C SER A 665 14.54 3.69 -13.18
N PRO A 666 14.65 2.37 -13.00
CA PRO A 666 14.64 1.39 -14.05
C PRO A 666 13.21 0.84 -14.35
N ILE A 667 12.16 1.58 -14.02
CA ILE A 667 10.79 1.17 -14.34
C ILE A 667 10.61 1.22 -15.86
N PRO A 668 10.21 0.12 -16.53
CA PRO A 668 9.88 0.14 -17.94
C PRO A 668 8.71 1.09 -18.18
N VAL A 669 8.93 2.10 -19.00
CA VAL A 669 7.91 3.09 -19.33
C VAL A 669 7.24 2.69 -20.64
N PRO A 670 5.89 2.65 -20.70
CA PRO A 670 5.18 2.40 -21.95
C PRO A 670 5.54 3.45 -23.01
N PRO A 671 5.42 3.11 -24.30
CA PRO A 671 5.61 4.09 -25.37
C PRO A 671 4.62 5.25 -25.22
N PRO A 672 5.02 6.49 -25.59
CA PRO A 672 4.12 7.62 -25.56
C PRO A 672 2.91 7.40 -26.47
N ILE A 673 1.75 7.86 -26.02
CA ILE A 673 0.47 7.81 -26.74
C ILE A 673 -0.09 9.23 -26.79
N VAL A 674 -0.58 9.65 -27.95
CA VAL A 674 -1.28 10.94 -28.13
C VAL A 674 -2.62 10.67 -28.78
N GLU A 675 -3.70 10.96 -28.04
CA GLU A 675 -5.07 10.72 -28.47
C GLU A 675 -5.81 12.05 -28.69
N VAL A 676 -6.60 12.12 -29.77
CA VAL A 676 -7.51 13.26 -30.02
C VAL A 676 -8.82 12.96 -29.32
N ILE A 677 -9.22 13.84 -28.39
CA ILE A 677 -10.52 13.76 -27.73
C ILE A 677 -11.52 14.58 -28.54
N HIS A 678 -12.40 13.86 -29.21
CA HIS A 678 -13.49 14.47 -29.97
C HIS A 678 -14.52 15.05 -28.98
N ASP A 679 -14.99 16.27 -29.26
CA ASP A 679 -15.95 16.99 -28.40
C ASP A 679 -15.45 17.23 -26.97
N GLY A 680 -14.13 17.30 -26.76
CA GLY A 680 -13.51 17.54 -25.44
C GLY A 680 -13.54 19.00 -24.99
N ALA A 681 -13.80 19.94 -25.90
CA ALA A 681 -13.90 21.37 -25.61
C ALA A 681 -14.71 22.11 -26.67
N THR A 682 -15.27 23.27 -26.30
CA THR A 682 -16.08 24.11 -27.20
C THR A 682 -15.23 24.88 -28.20
N GLU A 683 -14.11 25.46 -27.76
CA GLU A 683 -13.30 26.43 -28.52
C GLU A 683 -11.90 25.91 -28.89
N ALA A 684 -11.57 24.64 -28.60
CA ALA A 684 -10.26 24.06 -28.86
C ALA A 684 -10.36 22.57 -29.19
N THR A 685 -9.33 22.01 -29.83
CA THR A 685 -9.15 20.57 -29.96
C THR A 685 -8.36 20.08 -28.75
N VAL A 686 -8.81 18.99 -28.11
CA VAL A 686 -8.14 18.42 -26.95
C VAL A 686 -7.28 17.24 -27.38
N LEU A 687 -6.00 17.26 -26.99
CA LEU A 687 -5.08 16.15 -27.12
C LEU A 687 -4.74 15.61 -25.73
N ASP A 688 -5.05 14.35 -25.48
CA ASP A 688 -4.57 13.64 -24.28
C ASP A 688 -3.24 12.97 -24.60
N VAL A 689 -2.21 13.31 -23.85
CA VAL A 689 -0.84 12.81 -23.98
C VAL A 689 -0.52 11.95 -22.78
N ARG A 690 -0.11 10.72 -23.02
CA ARG A 690 0.47 9.85 -21.99
C ARG A 690 1.92 9.58 -22.34
N SER A 691 2.83 9.85 -21.43
CA SER A 691 4.25 9.60 -21.64
C SER A 691 4.98 9.45 -20.29
N HIS A 692 6.25 9.10 -20.35
CA HIS A 692 7.08 9.14 -19.15
C HIS A 692 7.16 10.57 -18.60
N ASP A 693 6.92 10.72 -17.29
CA ASP A 693 7.13 12.00 -16.62
C ASP A 693 8.62 12.35 -16.62
N GLN A 694 8.97 13.43 -17.28
CA GLN A 694 10.34 13.92 -17.40
C GLN A 694 10.38 15.43 -17.24
N MET A 695 11.51 15.90 -16.74
CA MET A 695 11.74 17.32 -16.54
C MET A 695 11.60 18.11 -17.86
N GLY A 696 10.75 19.12 -17.85
CA GLY A 696 10.48 19.96 -19.03
C GLY A 696 9.56 19.33 -20.08
N LEU A 697 8.82 18.28 -19.74
CA LEU A 697 7.90 17.63 -20.67
C LEU A 697 6.91 18.62 -21.29
N LEU A 698 6.26 19.48 -20.51
CA LEU A 698 5.30 20.47 -21.03
C LEU A 698 5.96 21.46 -22.00
N TYR A 699 7.22 21.84 -21.77
CA TYR A 699 8.00 22.63 -22.71
C TYR A 699 8.20 21.88 -24.04
N LEU A 700 8.59 20.60 -23.99
CA LEU A 700 8.80 19.77 -25.16
C LEU A 700 7.49 19.56 -25.94
N LEU A 701 6.40 19.28 -25.25
CA LEU A 701 5.07 19.12 -25.83
C LEU A 701 4.61 20.41 -26.52
N GLY A 702 4.69 21.54 -25.83
CA GLY A 702 4.28 22.84 -26.39
C GLY A 702 5.14 23.23 -27.60
N LYS A 703 6.45 22.91 -27.59
CA LYS A 703 7.35 23.09 -28.72
C LYS A 703 6.94 22.20 -29.89
N ALA A 704 6.69 20.93 -29.65
CA ALA A 704 6.24 19.96 -30.68
C ALA A 704 4.93 20.43 -31.35
N VAL A 705 3.97 20.91 -30.54
CA VAL A 705 2.72 21.49 -31.04
C VAL A 705 3.00 22.69 -31.94
N THR A 706 3.82 23.64 -31.46
CA THR A 706 4.14 24.88 -32.21
C THR A 706 4.83 24.60 -33.54
N GLU A 707 5.69 23.57 -33.61
CA GLU A 707 6.38 23.13 -34.84
C GLU A 707 5.41 22.58 -35.88
N THR A 708 4.22 22.12 -35.51
CA THR A 708 3.15 21.72 -36.42
C THR A 708 2.33 22.90 -36.98
N GLY A 709 2.62 24.13 -36.55
CA GLY A 709 1.92 25.34 -36.98
C GLY A 709 0.58 25.56 -36.26
N VAL A 710 0.39 24.96 -35.09
CA VAL A 710 -0.77 25.19 -34.20
C VAL A 710 -0.30 25.78 -32.86
N ASP A 711 -1.23 26.30 -32.07
CA ASP A 711 -0.91 26.96 -30.81
C ASP A 711 -1.60 26.27 -29.62
N VAL A 712 -0.96 26.33 -28.43
CA VAL A 712 -1.50 25.78 -27.18
C VAL A 712 -2.18 26.88 -26.38
N ARG A 713 -3.48 26.72 -26.13
CA ARG A 713 -4.29 27.68 -25.35
C ARG A 713 -4.38 27.32 -23.86
N ALA A 714 -4.41 26.05 -23.57
CA ALA A 714 -4.39 25.59 -22.19
C ALA A 714 -3.70 24.24 -22.09
N ALA A 715 -3.18 23.95 -20.90
CA ALA A 715 -2.65 22.64 -20.55
C ALA A 715 -3.09 22.28 -19.14
N ILE A 716 -3.55 21.05 -18.96
CA ILE A 716 -3.80 20.44 -17.65
C ILE A 716 -2.78 19.34 -17.49
N VAL A 717 -1.97 19.43 -16.43
CA VAL A 717 -0.82 18.53 -16.20
C VAL A 717 -1.11 17.65 -15.01
N SER A 718 -1.03 16.34 -15.22
CA SER A 718 -1.27 15.35 -14.17
C SER A 718 -0.22 14.24 -14.26
N THR A 719 0.37 13.88 -13.13
CA THR A 719 1.35 12.80 -13.04
C THR A 719 0.77 11.64 -12.21
N LEU A 720 0.82 10.43 -12.77
CA LEU A 720 0.38 9.19 -12.14
C LEU A 720 1.59 8.26 -11.96
N GLY A 721 2.25 8.35 -10.79
CA GLY A 721 3.50 7.63 -10.55
C GLY A 721 4.63 8.13 -11.45
N ALA A 722 5.09 7.31 -12.40
CA ALA A 722 6.12 7.68 -13.39
C ALA A 722 5.53 8.11 -14.75
N GLU A 723 4.21 8.13 -14.90
CA GLU A 723 3.50 8.48 -16.13
C GLU A 723 2.92 9.89 -16.04
N ALA A 724 3.25 10.75 -17.00
CA ALA A 724 2.57 12.02 -17.22
C ALA A 724 1.33 11.79 -18.08
N CYS A 725 0.21 12.39 -17.64
CA CYS A 725 -1.08 12.36 -18.31
C CYS A 725 -1.54 13.80 -18.53
N ASP A 726 -1.10 14.40 -19.64
CA ASP A 726 -1.32 15.81 -19.93
C ASP A 726 -2.43 16.00 -20.95
N SER A 727 -3.34 16.94 -20.72
CA SER A 727 -4.36 17.36 -21.70
C SER A 727 -4.01 18.71 -22.25
N LEU A 728 -3.75 18.79 -23.55
CA LEU A 728 -3.43 20.02 -24.28
C LEU A 728 -4.65 20.51 -25.06
N TYR A 729 -5.01 21.77 -24.87
CA TYR A 729 -6.05 22.46 -25.62
C TYR A 729 -5.37 23.26 -26.73
N ILE A 730 -5.51 22.81 -27.96
CA ILE A 730 -4.82 23.36 -29.14
C ILE A 730 -5.79 24.00 -30.12
N THR A 731 -5.34 25.03 -30.83
CA THR A 731 -6.10 25.73 -31.87
C THR A 731 -5.22 26.02 -33.07
N GLU A 732 -5.84 26.26 -34.23
CA GLU A 732 -5.15 26.92 -35.31
C GLU A 732 -4.69 28.34 -34.85
N ILE A 733 -3.73 28.93 -35.54
CA ILE A 733 -3.20 30.28 -35.20
C ILE A 733 -4.30 31.34 -35.16
N ASP A 734 -5.37 31.17 -35.94
CA ASP A 734 -6.53 32.05 -35.95
C ASP A 734 -7.53 31.80 -34.81
N GLY A 735 -7.22 30.85 -33.91
CA GLY A 735 -8.00 30.54 -32.71
C GLY A 735 -9.12 29.53 -32.92
N ARG A 736 -9.31 28.96 -34.11
CA ARG A 736 -10.33 27.93 -34.35
C ARG A 736 -9.86 26.52 -33.93
N PRO A 737 -10.78 25.65 -33.50
CA PRO A 737 -10.46 24.22 -33.33
C PRO A 737 -9.96 23.59 -34.63
N LEU A 738 -9.11 22.56 -34.53
CA LEU A 738 -8.58 21.82 -35.67
C LEU A 738 -9.67 20.90 -36.26
N ASP A 739 -9.68 20.75 -37.58
CA ASP A 739 -10.49 19.69 -38.18
C ASP A 739 -9.94 18.30 -37.81
N PRO A 740 -10.77 17.21 -37.87
CA PRO A 740 -10.38 15.90 -37.39
C PRO A 740 -9.12 15.30 -38.10
N LYS A 741 -8.90 15.59 -39.39
CA LYS A 741 -7.72 15.11 -40.11
C LYS A 741 -6.46 15.85 -39.67
N ARG A 742 -6.57 17.16 -39.48
CA ARG A 742 -5.50 18.01 -39.02
C ARG A 742 -5.12 17.63 -37.58
N ALA A 743 -6.12 17.41 -36.70
CA ALA A 743 -5.93 16.96 -35.32
C ALA A 743 -5.17 15.62 -35.25
N ALA A 744 -5.56 14.64 -36.08
CA ALA A 744 -4.88 13.34 -36.15
C ALA A 744 -3.43 13.48 -36.61
N ALA A 745 -3.17 14.34 -37.63
CA ALA A 745 -1.82 14.58 -38.12
C ALA A 745 -0.91 15.24 -37.10
N VAL A 746 -1.44 16.20 -36.34
CA VAL A 746 -0.74 16.88 -35.21
C VAL A 746 -0.44 15.87 -34.09
N ALA A 747 -1.41 15.07 -33.68
CA ALA A 747 -1.23 14.03 -32.67
C ALA A 747 -0.13 13.04 -33.05
N GLN A 748 -0.14 12.56 -34.30
CA GLN A 748 0.90 11.63 -34.80
C GLN A 748 2.28 12.29 -34.83
N SER A 749 2.39 13.57 -35.22
CA SER A 749 3.65 14.30 -35.22
C SER A 749 4.24 14.43 -33.81
N ILE A 750 3.41 14.80 -32.82
CA ILE A 750 3.82 14.92 -31.42
C ILE A 750 4.27 13.56 -30.88
N GLU A 751 3.53 12.50 -31.15
CA GLU A 751 3.89 11.15 -30.70
C GLU A 751 5.25 10.70 -31.28
N GLN A 752 5.52 10.97 -32.57
CA GLN A 752 6.81 10.67 -33.19
C GLN A 752 7.96 11.46 -32.57
N GLN A 753 7.77 12.74 -32.25
CA GLN A 753 8.77 13.57 -31.60
C GLN A 753 9.06 13.10 -30.17
N LEU A 754 8.03 12.72 -29.40
CA LEU A 754 8.21 12.15 -28.07
C LEU A 754 8.99 10.83 -28.09
N ARG A 755 8.76 9.99 -29.12
CA ARG A 755 9.51 8.74 -29.32
C ARG A 755 10.98 9.00 -29.68
N ALA A 756 11.25 10.04 -30.47
CA ALA A 756 12.60 10.41 -30.91
C ALA A 756 13.44 11.06 -29.78
N ASN A 757 12.81 11.78 -28.86
CA ASN A 757 13.43 12.50 -27.76
C ASN A 757 13.53 11.68 -26.45
N ARG A 758 13.35 10.36 -26.51
CA ARG A 758 13.65 9.47 -25.37
C ARG A 758 15.17 9.48 -25.11
N ILE A 759 15.58 10.21 -24.08
CA ILE A 759 16.93 10.18 -23.54
C ILE A 759 16.92 9.28 -22.29
#